data_a17803febe4070251dc83e5ddb6eef15
#
_entry.id   a17803febe4070251dc83e5ddb6eef15
#
_cell.length_a   1.000
_cell.length_b   1.000
_cell.length_c   1.000
_cell.angle_alpha   90.00
_cell.angle_beta   90.00
_cell.angle_gamma   90.00
#
_symmetry.space_group_name_H-M   'P 1'
#
loop_
_entity.id
_entity.type
_entity.pdbx_description
1 polymer ?
#
loop_
_entity_poly.entity_id
_entity_poly.type
_entity_poly.pdbx_seq_one_letter_code
_entity_poly.pdbx_strand_id
1 'polypeptide(L)'
;MKLKNTISAVIAAITVFAASSCEDMLRVDSKIVMYDYQNTLDHATDTVYSVMGIIKQLQKIADRTVILGEVRGDLVKITDHANDDLGELYNYDFANLKATNRYNDPVDFYSVINNCNYFLANADTAYMRNHKNVFLKEYITVLSYRAWTYLQMAQIYGKVYYVDKPITSGDDANESKWDYVTIKELAEDLLADFEERFMDYETPKYGSLGGETTGSGDKSESHNAVDLFIPVRIIMGDLALWAEQYEKAASYYHDYLSYNETAHPTGTASISWFGNDWVYVGDDTYAASLGKNGKPICYIPMEADEYNGIVSDLPNIFNSTKDNDYWYQLTRSQALTSLSTRQNFCYHDFNSRTGYESPKYMEDKTAEDVVLRRGDLRLQSILEVKSNQEEDEFSSSNLNDERQTLNKINPEKICLYRNDVVYLRLAEALNRAELPQTAFAVLKYGLCKEVIDSISQIEKDRAAAKGISNVYVFNENKFQRAEFDYKTETKMFDGLSVTKQTTYLYGTERYNTLGIHSRGCGDAAMDTTFVISLPAGSTLKDSIRFVEEKIIDEMGLETCFEGYRFGDLMRVSQHRAQDAGYPGAGGEYDNDFLARRVASRASATMDDPFAGMDAALYDKLYGDGTSFNRDWFLRLTDNK
;
A
#
# COMPACT_ATOMS: atom_id res chain seq x y z
N MET A 1 1.66 60.24 13.71
CA MET A 1 0.87 59.48 14.70
C MET A 1 -0.21 58.56 14.08
N LYS A 2 -0.82 58.88 12.94
CA LYS A 2 -1.84 58.02 12.28
C LYS A 2 -1.29 56.75 11.62
N LEU A 3 -0.05 56.73 11.14
CA LEU A 3 0.53 55.60 10.45
C LEU A 3 0.93 54.44 11.39
N LYS A 4 1.40 54.74 12.62
CA LYS A 4 1.74 53.75 13.63
C LYS A 4 0.52 52.99 14.15
N ASN A 5 -0.61 53.65 14.28
CA ASN A 5 -1.85 53.03 14.76
C ASN A 5 -2.50 52.13 13.69
N THR A 6 -2.26 52.40 12.41
CA THR A 6 -2.74 51.56 11.32
C THR A 6 -1.92 50.28 11.19
N ILE A 7 -0.62 50.36 11.37
CA ILE A 7 0.27 49.17 11.35
C ILE A 7 0.00 48.26 12.56
N SER A 8 -0.22 48.85 13.76
CA SER A 8 -0.58 48.05 14.94
C SER A 8 -1.96 47.40 14.83
N ALA A 9 -2.92 48.03 14.15
CA ALA A 9 -4.25 47.43 13.90
C ALA A 9 -4.20 46.30 12.85
N VAL A 10 -3.34 46.41 11.86
CA VAL A 10 -3.14 45.37 10.84
C VAL A 10 -2.38 44.18 11.45
N ILE A 11 -1.38 44.40 12.28
CA ILE A 11 -0.66 43.34 12.99
C ILE A 11 -1.60 42.64 13.99
N ALA A 12 -2.44 43.36 14.72
CA ALA A 12 -3.44 42.75 15.60
C ALA A 12 -4.54 41.98 14.85
N ALA A 13 -4.93 42.42 13.67
CA ALA A 13 -5.88 41.68 12.82
C ALA A 13 -5.26 40.39 12.26
N ILE A 14 -3.98 40.42 11.84
CA ILE A 14 -3.25 39.25 11.35
C ILE A 14 -3.03 38.23 12.47
N THR A 15 -2.72 38.64 13.68
CA THR A 15 -2.57 37.75 14.85
C THR A 15 -3.91 37.14 15.29
N VAL A 16 -5.04 37.79 15.12
CA VAL A 16 -6.36 37.23 15.42
C VAL A 16 -6.79 36.21 14.36
N PHE A 17 -6.44 36.42 13.08
CA PHE A 17 -6.71 35.45 12.03
C PHE A 17 -5.79 34.21 12.11
N ALA A 18 -4.53 34.36 12.52
CA ALA A 18 -3.62 33.25 12.71
C ALA A 18 -3.99 32.35 13.92
N ALA A 19 -4.62 32.93 14.95
CA ALA A 19 -5.07 32.17 16.12
C ALA A 19 -6.39 31.40 15.87
N SER A 20 -7.21 31.83 14.92
CA SER A 20 -8.48 31.12 14.60
C SER A 20 -8.28 29.94 13.66
N SER A 21 -7.21 29.92 12.86
CA SER A 21 -6.97 28.88 11.85
C SER A 21 -6.59 27.52 12.48
N CYS A 22 -5.84 27.53 13.58
CA CYS A 22 -5.41 26.29 14.24
C CYS A 22 -6.48 25.70 15.15
N GLU A 23 -7.33 26.52 15.73
CA GLU A 23 -8.45 26.07 16.56
C GLU A 23 -9.51 25.35 15.72
N ASP A 24 -9.75 25.80 14.48
CA ASP A 24 -10.70 25.18 13.56
C ASP A 24 -10.20 23.81 13.03
N MET A 25 -8.89 23.60 12.96
CA MET A 25 -8.32 22.31 12.50
C MET A 25 -8.60 21.16 13.47
N LEU A 26 -8.62 21.44 14.77
CA LEU A 26 -8.93 20.47 15.82
C LEU A 26 -10.42 20.49 16.23
N ARG A 27 -11.20 21.43 15.73
CA ARG A 27 -12.65 21.47 15.95
C ARG A 27 -13.33 20.50 15.00
N VAL A 28 -13.70 19.37 15.54
CA VAL A 28 -14.55 18.40 14.86
C VAL A 28 -15.98 18.60 15.33
N ASP A 29 -16.76 19.32 14.54
CA ASP A 29 -18.23 19.26 14.69
C ASP A 29 -18.70 17.89 14.18
N SER A 30 -18.73 16.90 15.08
CA SER A 30 -19.34 15.61 14.78
C SER A 30 -20.83 15.79 14.58
N LYS A 31 -21.25 16.02 13.32
CA LYS A 31 -22.68 16.10 12.96
C LYS A 31 -23.37 14.73 12.97
N ILE A 32 -22.62 13.64 13.11
CA ILE A 32 -23.12 12.28 12.93
C ILE A 32 -23.24 11.51 14.25
N VAL A 33 -22.47 11.87 15.28
CA VAL A 33 -22.56 11.24 16.59
C VAL A 33 -22.77 12.32 17.65
N MET A 34 -24.02 12.65 17.92
CA MET A 34 -24.39 13.38 19.13
C MET A 34 -24.47 12.37 20.26
N TYR A 35 -23.38 12.21 21.01
CA TYR A 35 -23.43 11.52 22.29
C TYR A 35 -23.93 12.51 23.34
N ASP A 36 -25.10 12.20 23.92
CA ASP A 36 -25.53 12.82 25.14
C ASP A 36 -24.57 12.39 26.26
N TYR A 37 -24.03 13.33 27.02
CA TYR A 37 -23.08 13.10 28.13
C TYR A 37 -23.58 12.13 29.22
N GLN A 38 -24.80 11.66 29.11
CA GLN A 38 -25.43 10.71 30.01
C GLN A 38 -25.50 9.27 29.47
N ASN A 39 -25.12 9.06 28.22
CA ASN A 39 -25.13 7.73 27.63
C ASN A 39 -23.73 7.09 27.72
N THR A 40 -23.49 6.37 28.77
CA THR A 40 -22.42 5.36 28.80
C THR A 40 -22.70 4.31 27.74
N LEU A 41 -21.64 3.85 27.01
CA LEU A 41 -21.74 2.72 26.11
C LEU A 41 -22.01 1.45 26.94
N ASP A 42 -23.27 1.15 27.22
CA ASP A 42 -23.68 0.06 28.11
C ASP A 42 -24.45 -1.07 27.40
N HIS A 43 -24.72 -0.91 26.10
CA HIS A 43 -25.39 -1.92 25.29
C HIS A 43 -24.45 -2.55 24.25
N ALA A 44 -24.53 -3.86 24.05
CA ALA A 44 -23.74 -4.57 23.03
C ALA A 44 -24.01 -4.10 21.59
N THR A 45 -25.13 -3.41 21.34
CA THR A 45 -25.48 -2.78 20.06
C THR A 45 -24.72 -1.49 19.81
N ASP A 46 -24.32 -0.78 20.87
CA ASP A 46 -23.63 0.51 20.78
C ASP A 46 -22.24 0.35 20.17
N THR A 47 -21.60 -0.81 20.37
CA THR A 47 -20.30 -1.14 19.80
C THR A 47 -20.34 -1.18 18.27
N VAL A 48 -21.32 -1.88 17.70
CA VAL A 48 -21.47 -2.04 16.24
C VAL A 48 -21.70 -0.67 15.58
N TYR A 49 -22.64 0.11 16.11
CA TYR A 49 -22.95 1.42 15.56
C TYR A 49 -21.78 2.40 15.65
N SER A 50 -21.03 2.37 16.75
CA SER A 50 -19.85 3.22 16.91
C SER A 50 -18.74 2.85 15.93
N VAL A 51 -18.44 1.56 15.74
CA VAL A 51 -17.44 1.09 14.79
C VAL A 51 -17.86 1.41 13.35
N MET A 52 -19.14 1.19 12.99
CA MET A 52 -19.65 1.56 11.67
C MET A 52 -19.59 3.06 11.43
N GLY A 53 -19.84 3.87 12.45
CA GLY A 53 -19.69 5.33 12.39
C GLY A 53 -18.25 5.76 12.10
N ILE A 54 -17.26 5.07 12.67
CA ILE A 54 -15.83 5.32 12.39
C ILE A 54 -15.50 4.92 10.94
N ILE A 55 -15.97 3.75 10.47
CA ILE A 55 -15.78 3.33 9.07
C ILE A 55 -16.37 4.37 8.10
N LYS A 56 -17.53 4.93 8.42
CA LYS A 56 -18.15 6.01 7.62
C LYS A 56 -17.27 7.27 7.56
N GLN A 57 -16.53 7.60 8.63
CA GLN A 57 -15.57 8.70 8.58
C GLN A 57 -14.32 8.34 7.78
N LEU A 58 -13.87 7.08 7.84
CA LEU A 58 -12.74 6.61 7.03
C LEU A 58 -12.99 6.74 5.53
N GLN A 59 -14.24 6.63 5.06
CA GLN A 59 -14.60 6.85 3.65
C GLN A 59 -14.16 8.23 3.13
N LYS A 60 -14.15 9.26 3.98
CA LYS A 60 -13.76 10.63 3.58
C LYS A 60 -12.28 10.77 3.23
N ILE A 61 -11.44 9.94 3.84
CA ILE A 61 -9.98 9.99 3.64
C ILE A 61 -9.47 8.88 2.73
N ALA A 62 -10.30 7.89 2.40
CA ALA A 62 -9.88 6.69 1.69
C ALA A 62 -9.18 6.99 0.35
N ASP A 63 -9.84 7.71 -0.55
CA ASP A 63 -9.27 8.08 -1.85
C ASP A 63 -8.02 8.95 -1.70
N ARG A 64 -8.03 9.88 -0.74
CA ARG A 64 -6.89 10.78 -0.49
C ARG A 64 -5.64 10.02 -0.11
N THR A 65 -5.75 8.95 0.68
CA THR A 65 -4.58 8.14 1.05
C THR A 65 -3.96 7.47 -0.17
N VAL A 66 -4.78 6.95 -1.09
CA VAL A 66 -4.30 6.37 -2.35
C VAL A 66 -3.65 7.43 -3.24
N ILE A 67 -4.35 8.54 -3.49
CA ILE A 67 -3.87 9.59 -4.39
C ILE A 67 -2.58 10.21 -3.88
N LEU A 68 -2.53 10.59 -2.60
CA LEU A 68 -1.36 11.23 -2.00
C LEU A 68 -0.17 10.26 -1.84
N GLY A 69 -0.44 8.97 -1.67
CA GLY A 69 0.59 7.95 -1.65
C GLY A 69 1.23 7.70 -3.01
N GLU A 70 0.45 7.83 -4.10
CA GLU A 70 0.94 7.58 -5.46
C GLU A 70 1.51 8.83 -6.13
N VAL A 71 0.80 9.97 -6.10
CA VAL A 71 1.19 11.17 -6.87
C VAL A 71 2.50 11.79 -6.40
N ARG A 72 2.86 11.59 -5.13
CA ARG A 72 4.15 12.00 -4.56
C ARG A 72 5.26 10.97 -4.76
N GLY A 73 4.93 9.77 -5.23
CA GLY A 73 5.89 8.72 -5.54
C GLY A 73 6.54 8.88 -6.91
N ASP A 74 7.22 7.82 -7.32
CA ASP A 74 7.95 7.73 -8.58
C ASP A 74 7.22 6.91 -9.67
N LEU A 75 6.10 6.23 -9.34
CA LEU A 75 5.48 5.26 -10.23
C LEU A 75 4.32 5.80 -11.09
N VAL A 76 3.80 6.98 -10.76
CA VAL A 76 2.73 7.63 -11.54
C VAL A 76 3.15 8.96 -12.10
N LYS A 77 2.48 9.39 -13.15
CA LYS A 77 2.57 10.74 -13.72
C LYS A 77 1.18 11.30 -13.97
N ILE A 78 1.07 12.62 -13.97
CA ILE A 78 -0.12 13.33 -14.43
C ILE A 78 -0.21 13.29 -15.95
N THR A 79 -1.44 13.36 -16.47
CA THR A 79 -1.74 13.52 -17.90
C THR A 79 -2.14 14.95 -18.20
N ASP A 80 -2.36 15.27 -19.49
CA ASP A 80 -2.87 16.58 -19.92
C ASP A 80 -4.32 16.83 -19.46
N HIS A 81 -4.99 15.80 -18.96
CA HIS A 81 -6.36 15.87 -18.39
C HIS A 81 -6.38 16.07 -16.86
N ALA A 82 -5.20 16.09 -16.24
CA ALA A 82 -5.11 16.28 -14.78
C ALA A 82 -5.59 17.68 -14.38
N ASN A 83 -6.36 17.73 -13.30
CA ASN A 83 -6.76 19.00 -12.73
C ASN A 83 -5.61 19.72 -12.02
N ASP A 84 -5.79 21.01 -11.75
CA ASP A 84 -4.78 21.83 -11.08
C ASP A 84 -4.34 21.27 -9.73
N ASP A 85 -5.27 20.71 -8.94
CA ASP A 85 -5.00 20.16 -7.61
C ASP A 85 -3.99 19.00 -7.66
N LEU A 86 -4.14 18.09 -8.65
CA LEU A 86 -3.18 17.01 -8.90
C LEU A 86 -1.85 17.56 -9.44
N GLY A 87 -1.90 18.60 -10.27
CA GLY A 87 -0.71 19.27 -10.78
C GLY A 87 0.16 19.88 -9.67
N GLU A 88 -0.47 20.57 -8.70
CA GLU A 88 0.22 21.13 -7.53
C GLU A 88 0.91 20.04 -6.70
N LEU A 89 0.22 18.91 -6.47
CA LEU A 89 0.78 17.78 -5.72
C LEU A 89 1.92 17.10 -6.45
N TYR A 90 1.75 16.83 -7.74
CA TYR A 90 2.78 16.19 -8.57
C TYR A 90 4.06 17.01 -8.65
N ASN A 91 3.96 18.33 -8.76
CA ASN A 91 5.10 19.23 -8.82
C ASN A 91 5.69 19.60 -7.46
N TYR A 92 5.15 19.01 -6.36
CA TYR A 92 5.59 19.32 -4.99
C TYR A 92 5.51 20.83 -4.65
N ASP A 93 4.52 21.54 -5.21
CA ASP A 93 4.36 22.98 -4.95
C ASP A 93 3.61 23.26 -3.63
N PHE A 94 4.05 22.57 -2.58
CA PHE A 94 3.36 22.61 -1.27
C PHE A 94 3.51 23.95 -0.54
N ALA A 95 4.51 24.75 -0.90
CA ALA A 95 4.66 26.10 -0.35
C ALA A 95 3.57 27.06 -0.85
N ASN A 96 3.06 26.82 -2.06
CA ASN A 96 2.04 27.64 -2.71
C ASN A 96 0.73 26.88 -2.90
N LEU A 97 0.57 25.74 -2.21
CA LEU A 97 -0.63 24.92 -2.32
C LEU A 97 -1.88 25.77 -2.04
N LYS A 98 -2.85 25.73 -2.94
CA LYS A 98 -4.10 26.47 -2.77
C LYS A 98 -4.84 25.97 -1.52
N ALA A 99 -5.37 26.88 -0.73
CA ALA A 99 -6.21 26.51 0.42
C ALA A 99 -7.48 25.71 0.01
N THR A 100 -7.84 25.79 -1.27
CA THR A 100 -8.97 25.06 -1.87
C THR A 100 -8.58 23.72 -2.46
N ASN A 101 -7.30 23.32 -2.39
CA ASN A 101 -6.87 22.01 -2.89
C ASN A 101 -7.57 20.92 -2.10
N ARG A 102 -8.42 20.14 -2.79
CA ARG A 102 -9.31 19.15 -2.18
C ARG A 102 -8.60 17.98 -1.49
N TYR A 103 -7.32 17.79 -1.75
CA TYR A 103 -6.54 16.72 -1.13
C TYR A 103 -5.85 17.17 0.16
N ASN A 104 -5.76 18.47 0.43
CA ASN A 104 -5.15 19.01 1.64
C ASN A 104 -6.20 19.38 2.68
N ASP A 105 -6.80 18.38 3.31
CA ASP A 105 -7.76 18.59 4.40
C ASP A 105 -7.42 17.69 5.60
N PRO A 106 -6.63 18.20 6.58
CA PRO A 106 -6.29 17.45 7.78
C PRO A 106 -7.46 17.26 8.75
N VAL A 107 -8.55 18.06 8.63
CA VAL A 107 -9.71 17.99 9.52
C VAL A 107 -10.40 16.64 9.44
N ASP A 108 -10.51 16.04 8.25
CA ASP A 108 -11.13 14.73 8.12
C ASP A 108 -10.33 13.63 8.83
N PHE A 109 -8.99 13.68 8.81
CA PHE A 109 -8.15 12.75 9.56
C PHE A 109 -8.34 12.89 11.07
N TYR A 110 -8.32 14.13 11.59
CA TYR A 110 -8.59 14.36 13.00
C TYR A 110 -10.04 14.04 13.39
N SER A 111 -10.99 14.12 12.47
CA SER A 111 -12.37 13.65 12.69
C SER A 111 -12.41 12.15 12.97
N VAL A 112 -11.70 11.34 12.18
CA VAL A 112 -11.57 9.90 12.43
C VAL A 112 -10.93 9.65 13.79
N ILE A 113 -9.79 10.31 14.05
CA ILE A 113 -9.02 10.17 15.30
C ILE A 113 -9.89 10.52 16.51
N ASN A 114 -10.61 11.63 16.46
CA ASN A 114 -11.46 12.07 17.57
C ASN A 114 -12.62 11.10 17.84
N ASN A 115 -13.25 10.55 16.79
CA ASN A 115 -14.26 9.52 16.95
C ASN A 115 -13.68 8.25 17.59
N CYS A 116 -12.48 7.85 17.18
CA CYS A 116 -11.76 6.75 17.83
C CYS A 116 -11.48 7.07 19.31
N ASN A 117 -10.93 8.24 19.62
CA ASN A 117 -10.62 8.64 20.99
C ASN A 117 -11.86 8.69 21.87
N TYR A 118 -12.99 9.17 21.31
CA TYR A 118 -14.26 9.18 22.05
C TYR A 118 -14.72 7.76 22.42
N PHE A 119 -14.67 6.83 21.46
CA PHE A 119 -15.01 5.43 21.73
C PHE A 119 -14.06 4.82 22.76
N LEU A 120 -12.75 4.98 22.57
CA LEU A 120 -11.73 4.41 23.47
C LEU A 120 -11.82 4.93 24.91
N ALA A 121 -12.22 6.20 25.08
CA ALA A 121 -12.39 6.80 26.41
C ALA A 121 -13.65 6.32 27.14
N ASN A 122 -14.68 5.88 26.40
CA ASN A 122 -15.98 5.52 26.98
C ASN A 122 -16.26 4.01 26.99
N ALA A 123 -15.49 3.19 26.27
CA ALA A 123 -15.67 1.75 26.23
C ALA A 123 -15.13 1.06 27.51
N ASP A 124 -16.00 0.37 28.24
CA ASP A 124 -15.62 -0.43 29.40
C ASP A 124 -15.02 -1.77 28.97
N THR A 125 -13.70 -1.83 28.89
CA THR A 125 -12.96 -3.06 28.53
C THR A 125 -13.06 -4.17 29.59
N ALA A 126 -13.55 -3.89 30.78
CA ALA A 126 -13.77 -4.88 31.83
C ALA A 126 -15.20 -5.45 31.82
N TYR A 127 -16.11 -4.87 31.06
CA TYR A 127 -17.51 -5.29 31.02
C TYR A 127 -17.70 -6.70 30.45
N MET A 128 -18.24 -7.59 31.28
CA MET A 128 -18.47 -9.01 30.97
C MET A 128 -19.96 -9.32 30.86
N ARG A 129 -20.37 -9.99 29.78
CA ARG A 129 -21.71 -10.56 29.62
C ARG A 129 -21.60 -12.03 29.22
N ASN A 130 -22.27 -12.91 29.94
CA ASN A 130 -22.21 -14.36 29.69
C ASN A 130 -20.77 -14.90 29.65
N HIS A 131 -19.91 -14.46 30.56
CA HIS A 131 -18.48 -14.80 30.63
C HIS A 131 -17.63 -14.39 29.38
N LYS A 132 -18.14 -13.47 28.56
CA LYS A 132 -17.43 -12.90 27.44
C LYS A 132 -17.29 -11.40 27.63
N ASN A 133 -16.11 -10.87 27.30
CA ASN A 133 -15.91 -9.43 27.23
C ASN A 133 -16.70 -8.85 26.06
N VAL A 134 -17.41 -7.74 26.30
CA VAL A 134 -18.33 -7.15 25.32
C VAL A 134 -17.61 -6.16 24.41
N PHE A 135 -16.75 -5.31 24.95
CA PHE A 135 -16.18 -4.17 24.22
C PHE A 135 -14.74 -4.37 23.75
N LEU A 136 -14.06 -5.40 24.22
CA LEU A 136 -12.62 -5.51 24.05
C LEU A 136 -12.19 -5.69 22.59
N LYS A 137 -12.94 -6.46 21.80
CA LYS A 137 -12.65 -6.67 20.37
C LYS A 137 -12.82 -5.38 19.58
N GLU A 138 -13.89 -4.67 19.83
CA GLU A 138 -14.19 -3.38 19.22
C GLU A 138 -13.19 -2.33 19.67
N TYR A 139 -12.79 -2.32 20.92
CA TYR A 139 -11.76 -1.42 21.45
C TYR A 139 -10.46 -1.56 20.66
N ILE A 140 -10.00 -2.79 20.45
CA ILE A 140 -8.78 -3.07 19.69
C ILE A 140 -8.93 -2.70 18.22
N THR A 141 -10.10 -2.96 17.62
CA THR A 141 -10.41 -2.58 16.25
C THR A 141 -10.34 -1.06 16.08
N VAL A 142 -10.92 -0.32 17.00
CA VAL A 142 -10.90 1.16 16.98
C VAL A 142 -9.48 1.68 17.22
N LEU A 143 -8.72 1.05 18.11
CA LEU A 143 -7.31 1.36 18.31
C LEU A 143 -6.49 1.16 17.00
N SER A 144 -6.79 0.08 16.26
CA SER A 144 -6.16 -0.19 14.97
C SER A 144 -6.50 0.86 13.90
N TYR A 145 -7.74 1.31 13.83
CA TYR A 145 -8.13 2.42 12.93
C TYR A 145 -7.46 3.74 13.31
N ARG A 146 -7.38 4.05 14.61
CA ARG A 146 -6.67 5.25 15.09
C ARG A 146 -5.21 5.22 14.67
N ALA A 147 -4.53 4.09 14.90
CA ALA A 147 -3.13 3.91 14.57
C ALA A 147 -2.89 4.02 13.04
N TRP A 148 -3.72 3.34 12.24
CA TRP A 148 -3.62 3.44 10.79
C TRP A 148 -3.84 4.88 10.29
N THR A 149 -4.87 5.55 10.81
CA THR A 149 -5.17 6.94 10.42
C THR A 149 -4.01 7.88 10.75
N TYR A 150 -3.40 7.72 11.90
CA TYR A 150 -2.22 8.49 12.29
C TYR A 150 -1.01 8.20 11.40
N LEU A 151 -0.74 6.94 11.06
CA LEU A 151 0.33 6.60 10.14
C LEU A 151 0.12 7.22 8.75
N GLN A 152 -1.11 7.18 8.21
CA GLN A 152 -1.41 7.84 6.95
C GLN A 152 -1.21 9.35 7.04
N MET A 153 -1.71 9.96 8.10
CA MET A 153 -1.58 11.39 8.34
C MET A 153 -0.12 11.82 8.47
N ALA A 154 0.70 11.08 9.22
CA ALA A 154 2.12 11.38 9.38
C ALA A 154 2.92 11.22 8.08
N GLN A 155 2.56 10.27 7.20
CA GLN A 155 3.14 10.16 5.86
C GLN A 155 2.76 11.34 4.95
N ILE A 156 1.61 11.97 5.17
CA ILE A 156 1.15 13.12 4.38
C ILE A 156 1.75 14.42 4.88
N TYR A 157 1.77 14.65 6.18
CA TYR A 157 2.14 15.93 6.79
C TYR A 157 3.52 15.93 7.46
N GLY A 158 4.15 14.77 7.62
CA GLY A 158 5.48 14.58 8.23
C GLY A 158 5.43 14.56 9.75
N LYS A 159 5.01 15.65 10.37
CA LYS A 159 4.76 15.75 11.82
C LYS A 159 3.28 16.03 12.05
N VAL A 160 2.75 15.50 13.15
CA VAL A 160 1.33 15.61 13.49
C VAL A 160 1.16 15.89 14.98
N TYR A 161 0.04 16.48 15.37
CA TYR A 161 -0.34 16.57 16.77
C TYR A 161 -0.86 15.22 17.25
N TYR A 162 -0.26 14.71 18.32
CA TYR A 162 -0.70 13.45 18.93
C TYR A 162 -1.82 13.71 19.93
N VAL A 163 -3.05 13.53 19.48
CA VAL A 163 -4.27 13.73 20.26
C VAL A 163 -4.76 12.35 20.74
N ASP A 164 -4.49 12.02 21.99
CA ASP A 164 -4.82 10.72 22.60
C ASP A 164 -6.14 10.70 23.38
N LYS A 165 -6.80 11.86 23.51
CA LYS A 165 -8.07 12.04 24.23
C LYS A 165 -9.13 12.69 23.35
N PRO A 166 -10.43 12.50 23.68
CA PRO A 166 -11.51 13.17 22.96
C PRO A 166 -11.41 14.68 23.06
N ILE A 167 -11.53 15.35 21.92
CA ILE A 167 -11.73 16.80 21.86
C ILE A 167 -13.24 17.05 21.96
N THR A 168 -13.66 17.61 23.09
CA THR A 168 -15.08 17.87 23.40
C THR A 168 -15.39 19.36 23.57
N SER A 169 -14.37 20.20 23.61
CA SER A 169 -14.48 21.66 23.76
C SER A 169 -13.46 22.39 22.92
N GLY A 170 -13.66 23.69 22.68
CA GLY A 170 -12.69 24.52 21.99
C GLY A 170 -11.36 24.65 22.76
N ASP A 171 -11.41 24.49 24.08
CA ASP A 171 -10.19 24.49 24.90
C ASP A 171 -9.36 23.21 24.70
N ASP A 172 -10.00 22.06 24.47
CA ASP A 172 -9.31 20.81 24.14
C ASP A 172 -8.70 20.84 22.73
N ALA A 173 -9.26 21.64 21.83
CA ALA A 173 -8.76 21.84 20.48
C ALA A 173 -7.51 22.74 20.41
N ASN A 174 -7.04 23.28 21.54
CA ASN A 174 -5.83 24.09 21.58
C ASN A 174 -4.58 23.23 21.32
N GLU A 175 -3.90 23.47 20.21
CA GLU A 175 -2.72 22.74 19.78
C GLU A 175 -1.58 22.74 20.80
N SER A 176 -1.49 23.78 21.66
CA SER A 176 -0.45 23.85 22.70
C SER A 176 -0.58 22.77 23.79
N LYS A 177 -1.68 22.02 23.79
CA LYS A 177 -1.92 20.91 24.71
C LYS A 177 -1.42 19.58 24.19
N TRP A 178 -1.03 19.51 22.92
CA TRP A 178 -0.70 18.26 22.24
C TRP A 178 0.73 18.26 21.74
N ASP A 179 1.41 17.13 21.88
CA ASP A 179 2.76 16.95 21.38
C ASP A 179 2.75 16.90 19.84
N TYR A 180 3.69 17.62 19.23
CA TYR A 180 3.89 17.66 17.79
C TYR A 180 5.03 16.69 17.42
N VAL A 181 4.67 15.49 17.00
CA VAL A 181 5.55 14.33 16.91
C VAL A 181 5.86 13.93 15.48
N THR A 182 7.01 13.29 15.28
CA THR A 182 7.40 12.61 14.05
C THR A 182 6.67 11.26 13.92
N ILE A 183 6.71 10.67 12.71
CA ILE A 183 6.11 9.34 12.48
C ILE A 183 6.76 8.26 13.36
N LYS A 184 8.07 8.36 13.64
CA LYS A 184 8.78 7.41 14.50
C LYS A 184 8.32 7.49 15.95
N GLU A 185 8.32 8.69 16.52
CA GLU A 185 7.84 8.94 17.90
C GLU A 185 6.38 8.48 18.05
N LEU A 186 5.53 8.84 17.07
CA LEU A 186 4.13 8.41 17.02
C LEU A 186 3.99 6.88 16.98
N ALA A 187 4.80 6.21 16.17
CA ALA A 187 4.75 4.77 16.04
C ALA A 187 5.21 4.05 17.31
N GLU A 188 6.22 4.59 18.01
CA GLU A 188 6.70 4.09 19.30
C GLU A 188 5.60 4.17 20.37
N ASP A 189 4.93 5.32 20.49
CA ASP A 189 3.86 5.53 21.46
C ASP A 189 2.63 4.63 21.17
N LEU A 190 2.20 4.58 19.92
CA LEU A 190 1.07 3.73 19.52
C LEU A 190 1.37 2.24 19.69
N LEU A 191 2.59 1.80 19.38
CA LEU A 191 2.99 0.40 19.57
C LEU A 191 2.96 0.01 21.04
N ALA A 192 3.44 0.88 21.93
CA ALA A 192 3.42 0.65 23.37
C ALA A 192 1.99 0.43 23.90
N ASP A 193 1.00 1.18 23.40
CA ASP A 193 -0.40 1.00 23.74
C ASP A 193 -0.91 -0.41 23.41
N PHE A 194 -0.52 -0.97 22.26
CA PHE A 194 -0.90 -2.34 21.88
C PHE A 194 -0.17 -3.39 22.71
N GLU A 195 1.12 -3.23 22.93
CA GLU A 195 1.96 -4.19 23.68
C GLU A 195 1.55 -4.28 25.15
N GLU A 196 1.14 -3.16 25.76
CA GLU A 196 0.67 -3.17 27.15
C GLU A 196 -0.61 -3.96 27.33
N ARG A 197 -1.48 -3.98 26.32
CA ARG A 197 -2.87 -4.40 26.52
C ARG A 197 -3.29 -5.66 25.78
N PHE A 198 -2.77 -5.96 24.56
CA PHE A 198 -3.57 -6.78 23.64
C PHE A 198 -2.78 -7.66 22.65
N MET A 199 -2.03 -8.61 23.10
CA MET A 199 -1.26 -9.48 22.18
C MET A 199 -2.09 -10.55 21.43
N ASP A 200 -3.31 -10.94 21.89
CA ASP A 200 -3.97 -12.18 21.45
C ASP A 200 -5.44 -12.06 21.03
N TYR A 201 -5.91 -10.89 20.61
CA TYR A 201 -7.32 -10.71 20.31
C TYR A 201 -7.69 -10.90 18.84
N GLU A 202 -8.85 -11.57 18.64
CA GLU A 202 -9.50 -11.70 17.34
C GLU A 202 -10.35 -10.45 17.01
N THR A 203 -10.51 -10.17 15.71
CA THR A 203 -11.43 -9.13 15.22
C THR A 203 -12.89 -9.49 15.53
N PRO A 204 -13.80 -8.49 15.64
CA PRO A 204 -15.24 -8.73 15.79
C PRO A 204 -15.80 -9.54 14.61
N LYS A 205 -16.83 -10.34 14.88
CA LYS A 205 -17.52 -11.16 13.86
C LYS A 205 -19.00 -10.77 13.82
N TYR A 206 -19.33 -9.72 13.09
CA TYR A 206 -20.71 -9.24 12.96
C TYR A 206 -21.52 -9.94 11.86
N GLY A 207 -20.88 -10.82 11.08
CA GLY A 207 -21.48 -11.44 9.90
C GLY A 207 -21.43 -10.57 8.65
N SER A 208 -22.42 -10.72 7.78
CA SER A 208 -22.50 -9.93 6.53
C SER A 208 -23.26 -8.62 6.77
N LEU A 209 -22.74 -7.54 6.25
CA LEU A 209 -23.33 -6.20 6.29
C LEU A 209 -23.73 -5.78 4.87
N GLY A 210 -24.90 -5.18 4.74
CA GLY A 210 -25.45 -4.80 3.43
C GLY A 210 -26.11 -5.97 2.70
N GLY A 211 -26.44 -5.78 1.43
CA GLY A 211 -27.01 -6.82 0.59
C GLY A 211 -28.54 -6.90 0.62
N GLU A 212 -29.24 -5.78 0.81
CA GLU A 212 -30.68 -5.74 0.58
C GLU A 212 -30.96 -5.91 -0.91
N THR A 213 -31.71 -6.96 -1.23
CA THR A 213 -32.31 -7.12 -2.55
C THR A 213 -33.43 -6.09 -2.71
N THR A 214 -33.15 -4.98 -3.35
CA THR A 214 -34.22 -4.14 -3.85
C THR A 214 -34.96 -4.89 -4.96
N GLY A 215 -36.29 -4.79 -4.99
CA GLY A 215 -37.14 -5.54 -5.93
C GLY A 215 -36.92 -5.23 -7.43
N SER A 216 -35.92 -4.45 -7.78
CA SER A 216 -35.49 -4.08 -9.13
C SER A 216 -34.28 -4.89 -9.66
N GLY A 217 -33.74 -5.82 -8.88
CA GLY A 217 -32.63 -6.66 -9.35
C GLY A 217 -31.22 -6.09 -9.14
N ASP A 218 -31.07 -4.88 -8.70
CA ASP A 218 -29.81 -4.31 -8.28
C ASP A 218 -29.42 -4.88 -6.91
N LYS A 219 -28.39 -5.70 -6.91
CA LYS A 219 -27.81 -6.26 -5.69
C LYS A 219 -26.78 -5.26 -5.18
N SER A 220 -27.05 -4.61 -4.05
CA SER A 220 -25.97 -3.98 -3.29
C SER A 220 -24.98 -5.08 -2.84
N GLU A 221 -23.68 -4.84 -2.99
CA GLU A 221 -22.67 -5.79 -2.52
C GLU A 221 -22.82 -6.00 -1.00
N SER A 222 -22.76 -7.26 -0.57
CA SER A 222 -22.68 -7.56 0.85
C SER A 222 -21.22 -7.59 1.29
N HIS A 223 -20.90 -6.88 2.36
CA HIS A 223 -19.59 -6.86 2.95
C HIS A 223 -19.53 -7.84 4.13
N ASN A 224 -18.53 -8.73 4.14
CA ASN A 224 -18.25 -9.50 5.33
C ASN A 224 -17.57 -8.57 6.36
N ALA A 225 -18.16 -8.43 7.54
CA ALA A 225 -17.65 -7.52 8.55
C ALA A 225 -16.20 -7.79 8.97
N VAL A 226 -15.74 -9.04 8.91
CA VAL A 226 -14.34 -9.39 9.20
C VAL A 226 -13.36 -8.72 8.23
N ASP A 227 -13.76 -8.54 6.98
CA ASP A 227 -12.92 -7.96 5.93
C ASP A 227 -12.86 -6.42 6.01
N LEU A 228 -13.58 -5.80 6.95
CA LEU A 228 -13.52 -4.36 7.21
C LEU A 228 -12.48 -4.00 8.27
N PHE A 229 -12.03 -4.93 9.09
CA PHE A 229 -11.21 -4.66 10.27
C PHE A 229 -9.73 -4.93 10.02
N ILE A 230 -8.89 -3.98 10.44
CA ILE A 230 -7.43 -4.12 10.35
C ILE A 230 -6.97 -5.15 11.39
N PRO A 231 -6.33 -6.26 10.98
CA PRO A 231 -5.79 -7.22 11.93
C PRO A 231 -4.71 -6.60 12.82
N VAL A 232 -4.81 -6.84 14.13
CA VAL A 232 -3.93 -6.23 15.14
C VAL A 232 -2.45 -6.50 14.85
N ARG A 233 -2.09 -7.74 14.48
CA ARG A 233 -0.69 -8.08 14.19
C ARG A 233 -0.12 -7.34 12.97
N ILE A 234 -0.95 -7.01 12.00
CA ILE A 234 -0.50 -6.24 10.83
C ILE A 234 -0.18 -4.80 11.24
N ILE A 235 -1.09 -4.15 11.96
CA ILE A 235 -0.85 -2.76 12.39
C ILE A 235 0.29 -2.65 13.39
N MET A 236 0.45 -3.62 14.30
CA MET A 236 1.61 -3.68 15.20
C MET A 236 2.91 -3.88 14.41
N GLY A 237 2.88 -4.69 13.35
CA GLY A 237 4.00 -4.84 12.42
C GLY A 237 4.38 -3.52 11.76
N ASP A 238 3.41 -2.77 11.24
CA ASP A 238 3.64 -1.46 10.63
C ASP A 238 4.19 -0.45 11.64
N LEU A 239 3.62 -0.38 12.83
CA LEU A 239 4.12 0.49 13.90
C LEU A 239 5.55 0.13 14.29
N ALA A 240 5.85 -1.16 14.48
CA ALA A 240 7.20 -1.61 14.80
C ALA A 240 8.20 -1.30 13.66
N LEU A 241 7.76 -1.40 12.40
CA LEU A 241 8.59 -1.09 11.24
C LEU A 241 8.92 0.40 11.16
N TRP A 242 7.93 1.29 11.38
CA TRP A 242 8.15 2.74 11.46
C TRP A 242 8.93 3.17 12.69
N ALA A 243 8.82 2.43 13.80
CA ALA A 243 9.63 2.63 15.02
C ALA A 243 11.05 2.02 14.92
N GLU A 244 11.44 1.48 13.76
CA GLU A 244 12.74 0.81 13.53
C GLU A 244 12.99 -0.40 14.45
N GLN A 245 11.92 -1.02 14.96
CA GLN A 245 11.96 -2.24 15.77
C GLN A 245 11.79 -3.47 14.88
N TYR A 246 12.77 -3.73 14.02
CA TYR A 246 12.68 -4.68 12.90
C TYR A 246 12.41 -6.12 13.34
N GLU A 247 13.00 -6.56 14.44
CA GLU A 247 12.78 -7.90 14.99
C GLU A 247 11.31 -8.10 15.43
N LYS A 248 10.73 -7.08 16.07
CA LYS A 248 9.31 -7.11 16.44
C LYS A 248 8.42 -7.10 15.19
N ALA A 249 8.72 -6.22 14.22
CA ALA A 249 7.98 -6.14 12.98
C ALA A 249 7.95 -7.49 12.25
N ALA A 250 9.11 -8.14 12.10
CA ALA A 250 9.22 -9.46 11.49
C ALA A 250 8.39 -10.51 12.23
N SER A 251 8.41 -10.51 13.57
CA SER A 251 7.62 -11.42 14.39
C SER A 251 6.12 -11.19 14.23
N TYR A 252 5.64 -9.94 14.26
CA TYR A 252 4.22 -9.64 14.14
C TYR A 252 3.65 -10.02 12.76
N TYR A 253 4.35 -9.70 11.67
CA TYR A 253 3.92 -10.11 10.33
C TYR A 253 3.95 -11.62 10.15
N HIS A 254 5.01 -12.28 10.63
CA HIS A 254 5.09 -13.73 10.60
C HIS A 254 3.96 -14.38 11.40
N ASP A 255 3.68 -13.88 12.62
CA ASP A 255 2.59 -14.39 13.45
C ASP A 255 1.24 -14.25 12.75
N TYR A 256 0.99 -13.10 12.09
CA TYR A 256 -0.23 -12.95 11.29
C TYR A 256 -0.32 -14.03 10.20
N LEU A 257 0.73 -14.19 9.40
CA LEU A 257 0.75 -15.13 8.28
C LEU A 257 0.67 -16.58 8.73
N SER A 258 1.27 -16.94 9.87
CA SER A 258 1.34 -18.31 10.36
C SER A 258 0.08 -18.75 11.08
N TYR A 259 -0.57 -17.86 11.84
CA TYR A 259 -1.71 -18.18 12.69
C TYR A 259 -3.06 -17.85 12.07
N ASN A 260 -3.10 -16.95 11.11
CA ASN A 260 -4.36 -16.62 10.47
C ASN A 260 -4.78 -17.71 9.48
N GLU A 261 -5.92 -18.35 9.73
CA GLU A 261 -6.48 -19.37 8.82
C GLU A 261 -6.85 -18.83 7.44
N THR A 262 -7.09 -17.53 7.33
CA THR A 262 -7.42 -16.85 6.07
C THR A 262 -6.21 -16.25 5.37
N ALA A 263 -5.05 -16.19 6.02
CA ALA A 263 -3.82 -15.79 5.38
C ALA A 263 -3.41 -16.87 4.35
N HIS A 264 -3.36 -16.46 3.12
CA HIS A 264 -2.90 -17.31 2.04
C HIS A 264 -1.40 -17.11 1.83
N PRO A 265 -0.67 -18.15 1.43
CA PRO A 265 0.62 -17.96 0.76
C PRO A 265 0.43 -16.99 -0.41
N THR A 266 1.50 -16.32 -0.79
CA THR A 266 1.51 -15.41 -1.93
C THR A 266 0.83 -16.07 -3.12
N GLY A 267 -0.26 -15.50 -3.52
CA GLY A 267 -1.29 -16.17 -4.26
C GLY A 267 -0.92 -16.72 -5.62
N THR A 268 -1.77 -17.60 -6.02
CA THR A 268 -1.85 -18.26 -7.30
C THR A 268 -1.92 -17.25 -8.44
N ALA A 269 -0.85 -17.16 -9.23
CA ALA A 269 -0.96 -16.59 -10.55
C ALA A 269 -1.20 -17.74 -11.54
N SER A 270 -2.33 -17.79 -12.24
CA SER A 270 -2.43 -18.68 -13.39
C SER A 270 -1.81 -17.96 -14.58
N ILE A 271 -0.68 -18.48 -15.01
CA ILE A 271 0.00 -18.02 -16.20
C ILE A 271 -0.41 -18.96 -17.31
N SER A 272 -1.14 -18.47 -18.31
CA SER A 272 -1.44 -19.26 -19.49
C SER A 272 -0.61 -18.78 -20.67
N TRP A 273 0.00 -19.74 -21.37
CA TRP A 273 0.86 -19.50 -22.49
C TRP A 273 0.14 -19.83 -23.81
N PHE A 274 0.19 -18.93 -24.78
CA PHE A 274 -0.46 -19.11 -26.06
C PHE A 274 0.60 -19.19 -27.18
N GLY A 275 0.91 -20.40 -27.64
CA GLY A 275 1.92 -20.61 -28.68
C GLY A 275 3.32 -20.18 -28.24
N ASN A 276 4.22 -19.97 -29.21
CA ASN A 276 5.59 -19.54 -28.93
C ASN A 276 5.72 -18.04 -28.62
N ASP A 277 4.61 -17.28 -28.66
CA ASP A 277 4.69 -15.82 -28.75
C ASP A 277 3.97 -15.07 -27.61
N TRP A 278 3.17 -15.74 -26.74
CA TRP A 278 2.32 -15.04 -25.78
C TRP A 278 2.28 -15.72 -24.42
N VAL A 279 2.66 -14.97 -23.40
CA VAL A 279 2.32 -15.30 -22.02
C VAL A 279 1.16 -14.41 -21.61
N TYR A 280 0.05 -15.02 -21.26
CA TYR A 280 -1.14 -14.34 -20.80
C TYR A 280 -1.26 -14.53 -19.29
N VAL A 281 -1.18 -13.46 -18.55
CA VAL A 281 -1.58 -13.43 -17.13
C VAL A 281 -3.10 -13.29 -17.16
N GLY A 282 -3.82 -14.38 -16.92
CA GLY A 282 -5.27 -14.38 -17.00
C GLY A 282 -5.91 -13.42 -16.00
N ASP A 283 -7.13 -12.98 -16.30
CA ASP A 283 -7.94 -12.08 -15.46
C ASP A 283 -8.08 -12.53 -14.01
N ASP A 284 -7.85 -13.82 -13.74
CA ASP A 284 -7.99 -14.42 -12.41
C ASP A 284 -6.81 -14.17 -11.47
N THR A 285 -5.70 -13.58 -11.94
CA THR A 285 -4.46 -13.62 -11.18
C THR A 285 -4.20 -12.40 -10.36
N TYR A 286 -4.06 -11.25 -11.00
CA TYR A 286 -3.59 -10.07 -10.30
C TYR A 286 -4.71 -9.07 -10.02
N ALA A 287 -5.51 -8.76 -11.04
CA ALA A 287 -6.70 -7.96 -10.89
C ALA A 287 -7.73 -8.62 -9.95
N ALA A 288 -7.78 -9.96 -9.95
CA ALA A 288 -8.64 -10.73 -9.06
C ALA A 288 -8.25 -10.60 -7.58
N SER A 289 -6.99 -10.37 -7.24
CA SER A 289 -6.61 -10.16 -5.84
C SER A 289 -7.05 -8.80 -5.29
N LEU A 290 -7.43 -7.86 -6.16
CA LEU A 290 -7.90 -6.52 -5.81
C LEU A 290 -9.27 -6.18 -6.41
N GLY A 291 -9.68 -6.88 -7.48
CA GLY A 291 -10.92 -6.66 -8.21
C GLY A 291 -12.13 -7.42 -7.62
N LYS A 292 -13.10 -7.72 -8.49
CA LYS A 292 -14.39 -8.34 -8.11
C LYS A 292 -14.26 -9.66 -7.35
N ASN A 293 -13.19 -10.41 -7.56
CA ASN A 293 -12.98 -11.74 -6.97
C ASN A 293 -11.80 -11.77 -5.98
N GLY A 294 -11.04 -10.68 -5.85
CA GLY A 294 -9.92 -10.60 -4.92
C GLY A 294 -10.41 -10.53 -3.47
N LYS A 295 -9.65 -11.13 -2.58
CA LYS A 295 -9.93 -11.04 -1.14
C LYS A 295 -8.88 -10.15 -0.49
N PRO A 296 -9.11 -8.84 -0.38
CA PRO A 296 -8.31 -8.03 0.52
C PRO A 296 -8.42 -8.59 1.94
N ILE A 297 -7.38 -8.43 2.72
CA ILE A 297 -7.43 -8.74 4.17
C ILE A 297 -8.43 -7.80 4.82
N CYS A 298 -8.31 -6.52 4.50
CA CYS A 298 -9.29 -5.51 4.91
C CYS A 298 -9.34 -4.33 3.94
N TYR A 299 -10.50 -3.69 3.91
CA TYR A 299 -10.78 -2.56 3.03
C TYR A 299 -11.76 -1.57 3.66
N ILE A 300 -11.77 -0.34 3.17
CA ILE A 300 -12.81 0.63 3.46
C ILE A 300 -13.91 0.44 2.41
N PRO A 301 -15.16 0.11 2.81
CA PRO A 301 -16.28 0.03 1.88
C PRO A 301 -16.67 1.43 1.44
N MET A 302 -16.86 1.63 0.13
CA MET A 302 -17.38 2.87 -0.45
C MET A 302 -18.81 2.64 -0.95
N GLU A 303 -19.54 3.71 -1.17
CA GLU A 303 -20.91 3.62 -1.66
C GLU A 303 -20.95 3.57 -3.20
N ALA A 304 -21.96 2.93 -3.74
CA ALA A 304 -22.13 2.85 -5.19
C ALA A 304 -22.62 4.16 -5.81
N ASP A 305 -23.33 4.98 -5.03
CA ASP A 305 -23.86 6.26 -5.43
C ASP A 305 -23.85 7.30 -4.30
N GLU A 306 -23.85 8.58 -4.66
CA GLU A 306 -23.80 9.70 -3.70
C GLU A 306 -25.04 9.82 -2.80
N TYR A 307 -26.16 9.24 -3.19
CA TYR A 307 -27.38 9.26 -2.39
C TYR A 307 -27.24 8.43 -1.12
N ASN A 308 -26.51 7.31 -1.22
CA ASN A 308 -26.27 6.41 -0.10
C ASN A 308 -25.04 6.80 0.73
N GLY A 309 -24.14 7.62 0.19
CA GLY A 309 -22.98 8.06 0.93
C GLY A 309 -21.82 8.59 0.09
N ILE A 310 -20.59 8.18 0.42
CA ILE A 310 -19.38 8.67 -0.22
C ILE A 310 -18.94 7.68 -1.29
N VAL A 311 -18.92 8.15 -2.52
CA VAL A 311 -18.44 7.40 -3.70
C VAL A 311 -16.95 7.63 -3.88
N SER A 312 -16.23 6.62 -4.33
CA SER A 312 -14.82 6.76 -4.70
C SER A 312 -14.66 7.50 -6.03
N ASP A 313 -13.76 8.48 -6.05
CA ASP A 313 -13.37 9.23 -7.26
C ASP A 313 -12.17 8.57 -7.99
N LEU A 314 -11.60 7.50 -7.46
CA LEU A 314 -10.46 6.81 -8.06
C LEU A 314 -10.74 6.31 -9.49
N PRO A 315 -11.94 5.78 -9.81
CA PRO A 315 -12.25 5.42 -11.20
C PRO A 315 -12.13 6.60 -12.18
N ASN A 316 -12.55 7.80 -11.77
CA ASN A 316 -12.49 9.00 -12.60
C ASN A 316 -11.05 9.53 -12.75
N ILE A 317 -10.19 9.24 -11.78
CA ILE A 317 -8.78 9.69 -11.78
C ILE A 317 -7.92 8.75 -12.63
N PHE A 318 -8.16 7.46 -12.58
CA PHE A 318 -7.32 6.45 -13.22
C PHE A 318 -7.89 5.89 -14.52
N ASN A 319 -9.20 5.98 -14.77
CA ASN A 319 -9.84 5.37 -15.93
C ASN A 319 -10.49 6.42 -16.86
N SER A 320 -10.54 6.07 -18.15
CA SER A 320 -11.41 6.75 -19.10
C SER A 320 -12.79 6.13 -19.05
N THR A 321 -13.84 6.93 -18.84
CA THR A 321 -15.22 6.44 -18.78
C THR A 321 -16.04 6.96 -19.96
N LYS A 322 -16.92 6.10 -20.47
CA LYS A 322 -17.76 6.39 -21.63
C LYS A 322 -18.84 7.43 -21.34
N ASP A 323 -19.47 7.30 -20.18
CA ASP A 323 -20.71 8.00 -19.89
C ASP A 323 -20.53 9.45 -19.44
N ASN A 324 -19.30 9.84 -19.05
CA ASN A 324 -18.98 11.13 -18.46
C ASN A 324 -17.91 11.92 -19.20
N ASP A 325 -17.47 11.50 -20.38
CA ASP A 325 -16.31 12.08 -21.10
C ASP A 325 -15.06 12.25 -20.20
N TYR A 326 -14.94 11.40 -19.18
CA TYR A 326 -13.78 11.41 -18.29
C TYR A 326 -12.58 10.80 -18.99
N TRP A 327 -11.49 11.55 -18.92
CA TRP A 327 -10.19 11.09 -19.32
C TRP A 327 -9.34 10.87 -18.08
N TYR A 328 -8.60 9.76 -18.04
CA TYR A 328 -7.72 9.47 -16.93
C TYR A 328 -6.75 10.62 -16.65
N GLN A 329 -6.61 11.00 -15.39
CA GLN A 329 -5.77 12.11 -14.93
C GLN A 329 -4.40 11.63 -14.46
N LEU A 330 -4.30 10.38 -14.01
CA LEU A 330 -3.07 9.73 -13.59
C LEU A 330 -2.83 8.47 -14.41
N THR A 331 -1.57 8.23 -14.77
CA THR A 331 -1.12 7.03 -15.47
C THR A 331 0.26 6.59 -14.97
N ARG A 332 0.75 5.46 -15.49
CA ARG A 332 2.10 4.98 -15.18
C ARG A 332 3.17 6.00 -15.54
N SER A 333 4.18 6.13 -14.70
CA SER A 333 5.38 6.91 -15.02
C SER A 333 6.33 6.12 -15.94
N GLN A 334 7.33 6.82 -16.47
CA GLN A 334 8.42 6.16 -17.20
C GLN A 334 9.26 5.28 -16.25
N ALA A 335 9.39 5.65 -14.98
CA ALA A 335 10.08 4.83 -13.99
C ALA A 335 9.39 3.48 -13.77
N LEU A 336 8.05 3.44 -13.65
CA LEU A 336 7.31 2.17 -13.53
C LEU A 336 7.44 1.32 -14.80
N THR A 337 7.32 1.94 -15.96
CA THR A 337 7.51 1.27 -17.26
C THR A 337 8.90 0.64 -17.35
N SER A 338 9.95 1.40 -17.02
CA SER A 338 11.34 0.94 -17.04
C SER A 338 11.59 -0.17 -16.02
N LEU A 339 11.00 -0.03 -14.82
CA LEU A 339 11.08 -1.04 -13.75
C LEU A 339 10.48 -2.38 -14.20
N SER A 340 9.30 -2.35 -14.82
CA SER A 340 8.65 -3.54 -15.37
C SER A 340 9.46 -4.17 -16.51
N THR A 341 9.93 -3.35 -17.45
CA THR A 341 10.61 -3.81 -18.67
C THR A 341 11.97 -4.44 -18.37
N ARG A 342 12.71 -3.96 -17.38
CA ARG A 342 14.04 -4.50 -17.03
C ARG A 342 14.02 -5.83 -16.30
N GLN A 343 12.85 -6.32 -15.87
CA GLN A 343 12.74 -7.65 -15.27
C GLN A 343 12.88 -8.75 -16.32
N ASN A 344 13.15 -9.98 -15.91
CA ASN A 344 13.17 -11.13 -16.79
C ASN A 344 11.99 -12.03 -16.48
N PHE A 345 11.23 -12.41 -17.53
CA PHE A 345 10.21 -13.43 -17.39
C PHE A 345 10.80 -14.80 -17.65
N CYS A 346 10.73 -15.70 -16.65
CA CYS A 346 11.25 -17.05 -16.72
C CYS A 346 10.11 -18.07 -16.86
N TYR A 347 10.22 -18.94 -17.85
CA TYR A 347 9.32 -20.06 -18.04
C TYR A 347 10.09 -21.37 -18.29
N HIS A 348 9.41 -22.50 -18.17
CA HIS A 348 10.00 -23.80 -18.45
C HIS A 348 9.76 -24.21 -19.88
N ASP A 349 10.82 -24.65 -20.56
CA ASP A 349 10.72 -25.34 -21.83
C ASP A 349 10.92 -26.84 -21.61
N PHE A 350 9.85 -27.59 -21.82
CA PHE A 350 9.90 -29.03 -21.70
C PHE A 350 10.27 -29.68 -23.04
N ASN A 351 11.42 -30.32 -23.09
CA ASN A 351 11.82 -31.11 -24.23
C ASN A 351 11.28 -32.55 -24.12
N SER A 352 10.21 -32.84 -24.85
CA SER A 352 9.55 -34.16 -24.85
C SER A 352 10.44 -35.34 -25.30
N ARG A 353 11.58 -35.05 -25.96
CA ARG A 353 12.53 -36.08 -26.39
C ARG A 353 13.53 -36.46 -25.31
N THR A 354 13.90 -35.53 -24.47
CA THR A 354 14.93 -35.75 -23.45
C THR A 354 14.35 -35.88 -22.04
N GLY A 355 13.08 -35.49 -21.85
CA GLY A 355 12.47 -35.42 -20.52
C GLY A 355 13.06 -34.31 -19.62
N TYR A 356 13.86 -33.41 -20.18
CA TYR A 356 14.50 -32.34 -19.45
C TYR A 356 13.69 -31.06 -19.54
N GLU A 357 13.46 -30.46 -18.39
CA GLU A 357 13.00 -29.08 -18.27
C GLU A 357 14.21 -28.14 -18.23
N SER A 358 14.14 -27.07 -18.98
CA SER A 358 15.18 -26.02 -18.92
C SER A 358 14.52 -24.66 -18.78
N PRO A 359 15.06 -23.80 -17.92
CA PRO A 359 14.56 -22.43 -17.83
C PRO A 359 14.85 -21.68 -19.13
N LYS A 360 13.87 -20.94 -19.60
CA LYS A 360 14.00 -20.02 -20.71
C LYS A 360 13.46 -18.67 -20.32
N TYR A 361 13.98 -17.65 -20.97
CA TYR A 361 13.54 -16.27 -20.80
C TYR A 361 12.80 -15.82 -22.03
N MET A 362 11.76 -15.02 -21.82
CA MET A 362 11.00 -14.44 -22.92
C MET A 362 11.88 -13.39 -23.62
N GLU A 363 12.22 -13.67 -24.87
CA GLU A 363 12.96 -12.73 -25.70
C GLU A 363 12.02 -11.75 -26.39
N ASP A 364 12.50 -10.54 -26.52
CA ASP A 364 11.81 -9.45 -27.16
C ASP A 364 11.80 -9.64 -28.69
N LYS A 365 10.64 -9.73 -29.30
CA LYS A 365 10.55 -10.00 -30.73
C LYS A 365 9.93 -8.90 -31.58
N THR A 366 9.33 -7.83 -31.03
CA THR A 366 8.73 -6.77 -31.85
C THR A 366 8.69 -5.40 -31.17
N ALA A 367 9.07 -4.36 -31.90
CA ALA A 367 9.35 -3.01 -31.38
C ALA A 367 8.12 -2.18 -30.97
N GLU A 368 6.91 -2.47 -31.46
CA GLU A 368 5.80 -1.55 -31.30
C GLU A 368 4.99 -1.72 -29.98
N ASP A 369 5.08 -2.90 -29.33
CA ASP A 369 4.39 -3.20 -28.07
C ASP A 369 5.32 -3.75 -26.97
N VAL A 370 6.58 -3.56 -27.11
CA VAL A 370 7.66 -4.19 -26.35
C VAL A 370 7.58 -3.89 -24.86
N VAL A 371 7.18 -2.70 -24.49
CA VAL A 371 7.18 -2.21 -23.11
C VAL A 371 6.26 -3.01 -22.19
N LEU A 372 5.18 -3.56 -22.71
CA LEU A 372 4.20 -4.31 -21.92
C LEU A 372 4.39 -5.83 -22.01
N ARG A 373 5.27 -6.33 -22.87
CA ARG A 373 5.42 -7.77 -23.13
C ARG A 373 6.74 -8.36 -22.66
N ARG A 374 7.69 -7.52 -22.28
CA ARG A 374 8.99 -7.93 -21.77
C ARG A 374 9.02 -7.77 -20.26
N GLY A 375 9.65 -8.72 -19.59
CA GLY A 375 9.94 -8.60 -18.18
C GLY A 375 8.74 -8.95 -17.30
N ASP A 376 8.38 -8.02 -16.43
CA ASP A 376 7.28 -8.21 -15.49
C ASP A 376 5.91 -7.99 -16.14
N LEU A 377 5.03 -8.98 -16.02
CA LEU A 377 3.71 -8.95 -16.64
C LEU A 377 2.61 -8.32 -15.76
N ARG A 378 2.92 -7.97 -14.51
CA ARG A 378 1.94 -7.36 -13.60
C ARG A 378 1.38 -6.06 -14.18
N LEU A 379 2.25 -5.18 -14.69
CA LEU A 379 1.82 -3.92 -15.27
C LEU A 379 0.86 -4.13 -16.45
N GLN A 380 1.15 -5.10 -17.31
CA GLN A 380 0.29 -5.42 -18.45
C GLN A 380 -1.09 -5.96 -18.01
N SER A 381 -1.16 -6.72 -16.92
CA SER A 381 -2.40 -7.30 -16.44
C SER A 381 -3.33 -6.30 -15.76
N ILE A 382 -2.78 -5.22 -15.22
CA ILE A 382 -3.54 -4.22 -14.44
C ILE A 382 -3.86 -2.96 -15.23
N LEU A 383 -3.09 -2.65 -16.25
CA LEU A 383 -3.20 -1.40 -17.02
C LEU A 383 -3.39 -1.69 -18.51
N GLU A 384 -4.58 -1.42 -19.00
CA GLU A 384 -4.92 -1.50 -20.42
C GLU A 384 -4.98 -0.10 -21.02
N VAL A 385 -4.23 0.14 -22.11
CA VAL A 385 -4.25 1.39 -22.86
C VAL A 385 -4.64 1.06 -24.30
N LYS A 386 -5.76 1.59 -24.77
CA LYS A 386 -6.24 1.41 -26.16
C LYS A 386 -6.10 2.72 -26.92
N SER A 387 -5.56 2.64 -28.13
CA SER A 387 -5.64 3.76 -29.08
C SER A 387 -7.02 3.77 -29.76
N ASN A 388 -7.54 4.94 -30.10
CA ASN A 388 -8.83 5.11 -30.78
C ASN A 388 -8.89 4.50 -32.20
N GLN A 389 -7.87 3.79 -32.66
CA GLN A 389 -7.87 3.13 -33.98
C GLN A 389 -8.54 1.73 -33.97
N GLU A 390 -8.81 1.16 -32.81
CA GLU A 390 -9.61 -0.05 -32.71
C GLU A 390 -11.08 0.33 -32.60
N GLU A 391 -11.86 -0.16 -33.55
CA GLU A 391 -13.28 0.08 -33.80
C GLU A 391 -14.16 -0.11 -32.57
N ASP A 392 -14.23 0.89 -31.72
CA ASP A 392 -15.30 0.98 -30.74
C ASP A 392 -16.26 2.09 -31.13
N GLU A 393 -17.56 1.87 -30.92
CA GLU A 393 -18.70 2.75 -31.16
C GLU A 393 -18.58 4.17 -30.55
N PHE A 394 -17.38 4.55 -30.12
CA PHE A 394 -16.99 5.82 -29.52
C PHE A 394 -16.47 6.82 -30.55
N SER A 395 -17.01 6.84 -31.70
CA SER A 395 -16.61 7.84 -32.66
C SER A 395 -17.21 9.18 -32.28
N SER A 396 -16.40 10.20 -32.21
CA SER A 396 -16.62 11.27 -33.18
C SER A 396 -15.79 12.53 -33.04
N SER A 397 -14.86 12.69 -32.13
CA SER A 397 -14.26 14.00 -32.12
C SER A 397 -12.73 14.14 -31.99
N ASN A 398 -11.98 13.15 -31.54
CA ASN A 398 -10.52 13.30 -31.52
C ASN A 398 -9.82 11.96 -31.76
N LEU A 399 -9.27 11.82 -32.95
CA LEU A 399 -8.63 10.61 -33.49
C LEU A 399 -7.28 10.23 -32.84
N ASN A 400 -6.83 10.96 -31.81
CA ASN A 400 -5.52 10.76 -31.19
C ASN A 400 -5.55 10.53 -29.68
N ASP A 401 -6.70 10.41 -29.07
CA ASP A 401 -6.79 10.24 -27.63
C ASP A 401 -6.68 8.77 -27.23
N GLU A 402 -5.75 8.47 -26.34
CA GLU A 402 -5.62 7.14 -25.74
C GLU A 402 -6.62 6.99 -24.60
N ARG A 403 -7.20 5.80 -24.48
CA ARG A 403 -8.07 5.43 -23.36
C ARG A 403 -7.38 4.46 -22.45
N GLN A 404 -7.57 4.62 -21.16
CA GLN A 404 -6.95 3.80 -20.14
C GLN A 404 -8.00 3.15 -19.24
N THR A 405 -7.75 1.89 -18.89
CA THR A 405 -8.45 1.19 -17.81
C THR A 405 -7.43 0.60 -16.85
N LEU A 406 -7.56 0.91 -15.58
CA LEU A 406 -6.77 0.34 -14.50
C LEU A 406 -7.61 -0.66 -13.71
N ASN A 407 -7.36 -1.96 -13.93
CA ASN A 407 -8.16 -3.04 -13.37
C ASN A 407 -8.02 -3.22 -11.85
N LYS A 408 -7.03 -2.58 -11.22
CA LYS A 408 -6.87 -2.56 -9.76
C LYS A 408 -7.92 -1.73 -9.02
N ILE A 409 -8.54 -0.78 -9.69
CA ILE A 409 -9.47 0.13 -9.05
C ILE A 409 -10.84 -0.55 -8.89
N ASN A 410 -11.22 -0.72 -7.64
CA ASN A 410 -12.58 -1.12 -7.28
C ASN A 410 -13.29 0.10 -6.67
N PRO A 411 -14.40 0.60 -7.28
CA PRO A 411 -15.08 1.80 -6.79
C PRO A 411 -15.73 1.61 -5.42
N GLU A 412 -16.04 0.38 -5.04
CA GLU A 412 -16.75 0.07 -3.80
C GLU A 412 -15.83 -0.43 -2.67
N LYS A 413 -14.53 -0.64 -2.95
CA LYS A 413 -13.58 -1.19 -1.97
C LYS A 413 -12.21 -0.55 -2.09
N ILE A 414 -11.85 0.26 -1.13
CA ILE A 414 -10.48 0.78 -1.04
C ILE A 414 -9.66 -0.15 -0.15
N CYS A 415 -8.79 -0.93 -0.77
CA CYS A 415 -7.97 -1.93 -0.09
C CYS A 415 -7.00 -1.26 0.88
N LEU A 416 -7.01 -1.69 2.15
CA LEU A 416 -6.04 -1.25 3.15
C LEU A 416 -4.87 -2.22 3.28
N TYR A 417 -5.16 -3.53 3.26
CA TYR A 417 -4.15 -4.58 3.34
C TYR A 417 -4.57 -5.80 2.54
N ARG A 418 -3.59 -6.42 1.91
CA ARG A 418 -3.67 -7.74 1.26
C ARG A 418 -2.42 -8.57 1.57
N ASN A 419 -2.47 -9.86 1.35
CA ASN A 419 -1.39 -10.77 1.75
C ASN A 419 -0.03 -10.37 1.19
N ASP A 420 0.04 -9.96 -0.08
CA ASP A 420 1.31 -9.63 -0.73
C ASP A 420 1.99 -8.40 -0.09
N VAL A 421 1.20 -7.42 0.36
CA VAL A 421 1.70 -6.27 1.14
C VAL A 421 2.34 -6.74 2.45
N VAL A 422 1.69 -7.68 3.16
CA VAL A 422 2.22 -8.22 4.42
C VAL A 422 3.52 -9.00 4.18
N TYR A 423 3.61 -9.78 3.10
CA TYR A 423 4.85 -10.47 2.73
C TYR A 423 5.98 -9.50 2.36
N LEU A 424 5.71 -8.43 1.64
CA LEU A 424 6.70 -7.39 1.33
C LEU A 424 7.21 -6.68 2.58
N ARG A 425 6.30 -6.35 3.52
CA ARG A 425 6.66 -5.78 4.83
C ARG A 425 7.48 -6.77 5.67
N LEU A 426 7.10 -8.05 5.66
CA LEU A 426 7.89 -9.11 6.30
C LEU A 426 9.30 -9.19 5.70
N ALA A 427 9.43 -9.16 4.35
CA ALA A 427 10.73 -9.18 3.70
C ALA A 427 11.59 -7.97 4.08
N GLU A 428 11.00 -6.77 4.14
CA GLU A 428 11.68 -5.56 4.60
C GLU A 428 12.16 -5.69 6.05
N ALA A 429 11.28 -6.11 6.96
CA ALA A 429 11.60 -6.30 8.37
C ALA A 429 12.71 -7.35 8.58
N LEU A 430 12.64 -8.50 7.90
CA LEU A 430 13.66 -9.55 7.94
C LEU A 430 15.01 -9.05 7.42
N ASN A 431 15.01 -8.32 6.31
CA ASN A 431 16.24 -7.78 5.74
C ASN A 431 16.92 -6.80 6.70
N ARG A 432 16.14 -5.90 7.30
CA ARG A 432 16.61 -4.94 8.31
C ARG A 432 17.01 -5.61 9.63
N ALA A 433 16.37 -6.71 9.99
CA ALA A 433 16.80 -7.57 11.09
C ALA A 433 18.05 -8.41 10.76
N GLU A 434 18.78 -8.08 9.69
CA GLU A 434 20.02 -8.75 9.25
C GLU A 434 19.83 -10.20 8.77
N LEU A 435 18.66 -10.52 8.21
CA LEU A 435 18.30 -11.82 7.65
C LEU A 435 18.06 -11.74 6.12
N PRO A 436 19.04 -11.30 5.31
CA PRO A 436 18.84 -11.03 3.89
C PRO A 436 18.54 -12.30 3.07
N GLN A 437 19.02 -13.48 3.44
CA GLN A 437 18.69 -14.71 2.71
C GLN A 437 17.21 -15.07 2.90
N THR A 438 16.70 -14.92 4.14
CA THR A 438 15.31 -15.18 4.47
C THR A 438 14.41 -14.15 3.78
N ALA A 439 14.77 -12.87 3.81
CA ALA A 439 14.06 -11.82 3.10
C ALA A 439 13.99 -12.07 1.59
N PHE A 440 15.11 -12.44 0.99
CA PHE A 440 15.18 -12.79 -0.44
C PHE A 440 14.36 -14.05 -0.77
N ALA A 441 14.30 -15.02 0.16
CA ALA A 441 13.49 -16.21 -0.01
C ALA A 441 12.00 -15.87 -0.10
N VAL A 442 11.51 -14.89 0.66
CA VAL A 442 10.13 -14.37 0.53
C VAL A 442 9.86 -13.86 -0.88
N LEU A 443 10.81 -13.13 -1.47
CA LEU A 443 10.64 -12.59 -2.82
C LEU A 443 10.70 -13.69 -3.89
N LYS A 444 11.65 -14.62 -3.79
CA LYS A 444 11.95 -15.57 -4.85
C LYS A 444 11.11 -16.85 -4.79
N TYR A 445 10.94 -17.41 -3.60
CA TYR A 445 10.38 -18.75 -3.45
C TYR A 445 9.08 -18.80 -2.65
N GLY A 446 8.78 -17.77 -1.84
CA GLY A 446 7.87 -17.88 -0.71
C GLY A 446 8.48 -18.73 0.43
N LEU A 447 7.91 -18.61 1.62
CA LEU A 447 8.40 -19.35 2.79
C LEU A 447 7.67 -20.69 2.92
N CYS A 448 8.39 -21.77 2.72
CA CYS A 448 7.97 -23.16 2.95
C CYS A 448 9.13 -23.94 3.56
N LYS A 449 8.86 -25.19 3.98
CA LYS A 449 9.88 -26.01 4.67
C LYS A 449 11.17 -26.16 3.87
N GLU A 450 11.09 -26.54 2.61
CA GLU A 450 12.26 -26.79 1.75
C GLU A 450 13.13 -25.52 1.63
N VAL A 451 12.49 -24.36 1.51
CA VAL A 451 13.18 -23.07 1.41
C VAL A 451 13.84 -22.71 2.74
N ILE A 452 13.12 -22.87 3.86
CA ILE A 452 13.65 -22.63 5.19
C ILE A 452 14.83 -23.56 5.49
N ASP A 453 14.75 -24.84 5.10
CA ASP A 453 15.85 -25.80 5.29
C ASP A 453 17.10 -25.38 4.50
N SER A 454 16.95 -24.70 3.37
CA SER A 454 18.05 -24.20 2.53
C SER A 454 18.74 -22.95 3.08
N ILE A 455 18.12 -22.20 4.00
CA ILE A 455 18.71 -21.00 4.60
C ILE A 455 19.92 -21.41 5.47
N SER A 456 20.99 -20.62 5.38
CA SER A 456 22.25 -20.93 6.08
C SER A 456 22.07 -20.97 7.59
N GLN A 457 22.81 -21.88 8.24
CA GLN A 457 22.81 -21.98 9.71
C GLN A 457 23.26 -20.67 10.36
N ILE A 458 24.20 -19.95 9.74
CA ILE A 458 24.69 -18.65 10.23
C ILE A 458 23.53 -17.63 10.35
N GLU A 459 22.63 -17.61 9.38
CA GLU A 459 21.49 -16.69 9.44
C GLU A 459 20.45 -17.15 10.47
N LYS A 460 20.21 -18.45 10.59
CA LYS A 460 19.34 -19.01 11.63
C LYS A 460 19.88 -18.74 13.05
N ASP A 461 21.20 -18.86 13.25
CA ASP A 461 21.85 -18.54 14.53
C ASP A 461 21.73 -17.04 14.86
N ARG A 462 21.81 -16.18 13.83
CA ARG A 462 21.58 -14.73 13.99
C ARG A 462 20.16 -14.42 14.40
N ALA A 463 19.17 -15.05 13.77
CA ALA A 463 17.77 -14.92 14.15
C ALA A 463 17.53 -15.38 15.59
N ALA A 464 18.18 -16.47 16.01
CA ALA A 464 18.11 -16.95 17.38
C ALA A 464 18.73 -15.96 18.38
N ALA A 465 19.88 -15.38 18.04
CA ALA A 465 20.53 -14.35 18.86
C ALA A 465 19.68 -13.08 19.02
N LYS A 466 18.86 -12.77 18.02
CA LYS A 466 17.90 -11.63 18.01
C LYS A 466 16.52 -12.00 18.60
N GLY A 467 16.30 -13.24 19.02
CA GLY A 467 15.05 -13.69 19.63
C GLY A 467 13.89 -13.89 18.64
N ILE A 468 14.18 -14.01 17.35
CA ILE A 468 13.17 -14.13 16.28
C ILE A 468 13.24 -15.47 15.52
N SER A 469 13.63 -16.55 16.20
CA SER A 469 13.64 -17.90 15.58
C SER A 469 12.24 -18.35 15.13
N ASN A 470 11.19 -17.76 15.66
CA ASN A 470 9.79 -18.03 15.28
C ASN A 470 9.55 -17.80 13.78
N VAL A 471 10.29 -16.91 13.12
CA VAL A 471 10.13 -16.62 11.67
C VAL A 471 10.45 -17.84 10.78
N TYR A 472 11.06 -18.88 11.31
CA TYR A 472 11.30 -20.16 10.63
C TYR A 472 10.29 -21.26 10.99
N VAL A 473 9.30 -20.94 11.82
CA VAL A 473 8.30 -21.92 12.27
C VAL A 473 7.01 -21.71 11.51
N PHE A 474 6.73 -22.59 10.58
CA PHE A 474 5.50 -22.58 9.77
C PHE A 474 4.78 -23.92 9.89
N ASN A 475 3.47 -23.88 9.72
CA ASN A 475 2.68 -25.09 9.58
C ASN A 475 2.95 -25.72 8.20
N GLU A 476 3.69 -26.82 8.18
CA GLU A 476 4.09 -27.51 6.95
C GLU A 476 2.89 -27.95 6.08
N ASN A 477 1.74 -28.22 6.68
CA ASN A 477 0.53 -28.53 5.94
C ASN A 477 -0.14 -27.31 5.30
N LYS A 478 0.23 -26.11 5.75
CA LYS A 478 -0.34 -24.83 5.30
C LYS A 478 0.55 -24.12 4.27
N PHE A 479 1.87 -24.34 4.35
CA PHE A 479 2.86 -23.66 3.52
C PHE A 479 3.64 -24.69 2.71
N GLN A 480 3.11 -25.08 1.56
CA GLN A 480 3.75 -25.98 0.61
C GLN A 480 4.25 -25.20 -0.60
N ARG A 481 5.32 -25.65 -1.19
CA ARG A 481 5.85 -25.04 -2.40
C ARG A 481 4.86 -25.23 -3.56
N ALA A 482 4.59 -24.16 -4.30
CA ALA A 482 3.89 -24.26 -5.57
C ALA A 482 4.80 -24.88 -6.64
N GLU A 483 4.23 -25.77 -7.43
CA GLU A 483 4.93 -26.38 -8.56
C GLU A 483 4.24 -25.93 -9.85
N PHE A 484 5.06 -25.64 -10.87
CA PHE A 484 4.56 -25.34 -12.20
C PHE A 484 4.39 -26.66 -12.97
N ASP A 485 3.20 -26.89 -13.53
CA ASP A 485 2.95 -28.00 -14.46
C ASP A 485 2.47 -27.48 -15.81
N TYR A 486 2.73 -28.27 -16.83
CA TYR A 486 2.46 -27.92 -18.22
C TYR A 486 1.41 -28.85 -18.78
N LYS A 487 0.27 -28.29 -19.19
CA LYS A 487 -0.69 -29.00 -20.04
C LYS A 487 -0.59 -28.53 -21.46
N THR A 488 -0.35 -29.47 -22.36
CA THR A 488 -0.45 -29.24 -23.80
C THR A 488 -1.84 -29.67 -24.28
N GLU A 489 -2.67 -28.71 -24.63
CA GLU A 489 -3.99 -28.97 -25.23
C GLU A 489 -3.94 -28.62 -26.71
N THR A 490 -4.33 -29.59 -27.56
CA THR A 490 -4.50 -29.32 -28.99
C THR A 490 -5.98 -29.09 -29.26
N LYS A 491 -6.34 -27.89 -29.66
CA LYS A 491 -7.72 -27.55 -30.07
C LYS A 491 -7.76 -27.26 -31.57
N MET A 492 -8.84 -27.74 -32.23
CA MET A 492 -9.10 -27.40 -33.62
C MET A 492 -9.78 -26.02 -33.66
N PHE A 493 -9.17 -25.07 -34.30
CA PHE A 493 -9.74 -23.76 -34.56
C PHE A 493 -9.77 -23.55 -36.08
N ASP A 494 -10.93 -23.37 -36.66
CA ASP A 494 -11.11 -23.13 -38.10
C ASP A 494 -10.43 -24.18 -39.01
N GLY A 495 -10.44 -25.46 -38.60
CA GLY A 495 -9.82 -26.55 -39.37
C GLY A 495 -8.30 -26.65 -39.23
N LEU A 496 -7.69 -25.78 -38.45
CA LEU A 496 -6.27 -25.80 -38.09
C LEU A 496 -6.09 -26.35 -36.70
N SER A 497 -5.15 -27.28 -36.55
CA SER A 497 -4.76 -27.80 -35.24
C SER A 497 -3.86 -26.77 -34.55
N VAL A 498 -4.39 -26.08 -33.53
CA VAL A 498 -3.62 -25.15 -32.67
C VAL A 498 -3.28 -25.91 -31.40
N THR A 499 -1.99 -26.09 -31.18
CA THR A 499 -1.48 -26.65 -29.92
C THR A 499 -1.26 -25.53 -28.95
N LYS A 500 -2.08 -25.48 -27.90
CA LYS A 500 -1.96 -24.56 -26.80
C LYS A 500 -1.22 -25.24 -25.67
N GLN A 501 -0.09 -24.65 -25.27
CA GLN A 501 0.60 -25.05 -24.06
C GLN A 501 0.15 -24.11 -22.95
N THR A 502 -0.54 -24.65 -21.96
CA THR A 502 -0.99 -23.89 -20.80
C THR A 502 -0.14 -24.34 -19.62
N THR A 503 0.57 -23.38 -19.04
CA THR A 503 1.30 -23.59 -17.80
C THR A 503 0.30 -23.42 -16.67
N TYR A 504 0.11 -24.47 -15.91
CA TYR A 504 -0.68 -24.39 -14.68
C TYR A 504 0.28 -24.36 -13.50
N LEU A 505 0.00 -23.49 -12.54
CA LEU A 505 0.51 -23.69 -11.21
C LEU A 505 -0.24 -24.87 -10.59
N TYR A 506 0.46 -25.97 -10.41
CA TYR A 506 -0.07 -27.08 -9.62
C TYR A 506 -0.15 -26.65 -8.17
N GLY A 507 -1.28 -26.99 -7.57
CA GLY A 507 -1.52 -26.63 -6.21
C GLY A 507 -2.12 -25.23 -6.12
N THR A 508 -3.07 -24.90 -7.01
CA THR A 508 -4.03 -23.79 -6.78
C THR A 508 -4.81 -24.00 -5.50
N GLU A 509 -4.48 -25.04 -4.76
CA GLU A 509 -4.99 -25.26 -3.45
C GLU A 509 -4.44 -24.21 -2.49
N ARG A 510 -5.24 -23.90 -1.53
CA ARG A 510 -5.18 -22.87 -0.47
C ARG A 510 -3.81 -22.67 0.22
N TYR A 511 -2.84 -23.54 -0.03
CA TYR A 511 -1.63 -23.67 0.79
C TYR A 511 -0.30 -23.59 0.05
N ASN A 512 -0.32 -23.29 -1.25
CA ASN A 512 0.93 -23.31 -2.00
C ASN A 512 1.59 -21.93 -2.02
N THR A 513 2.85 -21.88 -1.60
CA THR A 513 3.62 -20.64 -1.57
C THR A 513 4.35 -20.40 -2.86
N LEU A 514 4.33 -19.16 -3.29
CA LEU A 514 5.02 -18.64 -4.45
C LEU A 514 5.78 -17.39 -4.01
N GLY A 515 6.96 -17.14 -4.55
CA GLY A 515 7.66 -15.89 -4.32
C GLY A 515 6.91 -14.70 -4.94
N ILE A 516 7.00 -13.54 -4.32
CA ILE A 516 6.38 -12.31 -4.84
C ILE A 516 6.80 -12.04 -6.29
N HIS A 517 8.07 -12.23 -6.61
CA HIS A 517 8.61 -12.04 -7.96
C HIS A 517 7.94 -12.93 -9.01
N SER A 518 7.58 -14.15 -8.64
CA SER A 518 6.90 -15.08 -9.54
C SER A 518 5.51 -14.62 -9.97
N ARG A 519 4.90 -13.67 -9.27
CA ARG A 519 3.60 -13.13 -9.64
C ARG A 519 3.62 -12.38 -10.98
N GLY A 520 4.76 -11.80 -11.34
CA GLY A 520 4.92 -11.06 -12.59
C GLY A 520 5.98 -11.61 -13.54
N CYS A 521 6.97 -12.35 -13.01
CA CYS A 521 8.14 -12.80 -13.75
C CYS A 521 8.18 -14.32 -14.01
N GLY A 522 7.09 -15.03 -13.77
CA GLY A 522 7.00 -16.46 -14.02
C GLY A 522 7.66 -17.31 -12.95
N ASP A 523 8.35 -18.40 -13.32
CA ASP A 523 8.98 -19.28 -12.34
C ASP A 523 10.30 -18.69 -11.80
N ALA A 524 10.20 -17.82 -10.81
CA ALA A 524 11.35 -17.22 -10.17
C ALA A 524 12.27 -18.25 -9.49
N ALA A 525 11.77 -19.42 -9.10
CA ALA A 525 12.59 -20.47 -8.51
C ALA A 525 13.64 -20.99 -9.50
N MET A 526 13.28 -21.07 -10.78
CA MET A 526 14.17 -21.48 -11.87
C MET A 526 14.94 -20.31 -12.49
N ASP A 527 14.59 -19.06 -12.16
CA ASP A 527 15.27 -17.89 -12.67
C ASP A 527 16.71 -17.79 -12.11
N THR A 528 17.68 -18.02 -12.98
CA THR A 528 19.11 -17.90 -12.65
C THR A 528 19.61 -16.46 -12.63
N THR A 529 18.80 -15.49 -13.07
CA THR A 529 19.13 -14.06 -13.06
C THR A 529 18.62 -13.36 -11.79
N PHE A 530 17.54 -13.85 -11.20
CA PHE A 530 17.03 -13.34 -9.93
C PHE A 530 17.69 -14.08 -8.75
N VAL A 531 18.92 -13.70 -8.47
CA VAL A 531 19.76 -14.29 -7.43
C VAL A 531 20.52 -13.21 -6.68
N ILE A 532 20.95 -13.51 -5.43
CA ILE A 532 21.85 -12.62 -4.72
C ILE A 532 23.24 -12.75 -5.37
N SER A 533 23.60 -11.76 -6.17
CA SER A 533 24.86 -11.72 -6.91
C SER A 533 25.74 -10.59 -6.38
N LEU A 534 26.73 -10.94 -5.60
CA LEU A 534 27.66 -10.01 -4.97
C LEU A 534 29.12 -10.38 -5.28
N PRO A 535 30.04 -9.41 -5.39
CA PRO A 535 31.47 -9.66 -5.55
C PRO A 535 32.04 -10.50 -4.41
N ALA A 536 33.11 -11.22 -4.70
CA ALA A 536 33.83 -11.97 -3.65
C ALA A 536 34.36 -11.02 -2.57
N GLY A 537 34.13 -11.37 -1.31
CA GLY A 537 34.52 -10.53 -0.16
C GLY A 537 33.44 -9.52 0.29
N SER A 538 32.27 -9.54 -0.32
CA SER A 538 31.15 -8.73 0.14
C SER A 538 30.75 -9.06 1.59
N THR A 539 30.31 -8.05 2.29
CA THR A 539 29.91 -8.12 3.71
C THR A 539 28.43 -8.44 3.85
N LEU A 540 27.98 -8.69 5.08
CA LEU A 540 26.56 -8.80 5.40
C LEU A 540 25.78 -7.52 5.01
N LYS A 541 26.38 -6.34 5.23
CA LYS A 541 25.77 -5.06 4.86
C LYS A 541 25.55 -4.94 3.35
N ASP A 542 26.49 -5.42 2.55
CA ASP A 542 26.34 -5.44 1.09
C ASP A 542 25.17 -6.35 0.67
N SER A 543 25.00 -7.48 1.37
CA SER A 543 23.85 -8.38 1.14
C SER A 543 22.53 -7.73 1.52
N ILE A 544 22.46 -7.02 2.66
CA ILE A 544 21.27 -6.28 3.11
C ILE A 544 20.89 -5.22 2.08
N ARG A 545 21.87 -4.43 1.60
CA ARG A 545 21.65 -3.39 0.59
C ARG A 545 21.16 -3.95 -0.74
N PHE A 546 21.78 -5.04 -1.18
CA PHE A 546 21.37 -5.71 -2.42
C PHE A 546 19.92 -6.19 -2.34
N VAL A 547 19.56 -6.85 -1.24
CA VAL A 547 18.21 -7.37 -1.05
C VAL A 547 17.21 -6.25 -0.84
N GLU A 548 17.59 -5.16 -0.18
CA GLU A 548 16.74 -3.97 -0.03
C GLU A 548 16.32 -3.38 -1.39
N GLU A 549 17.26 -3.24 -2.34
CA GLU A 549 16.91 -2.76 -3.70
C GLU A 549 15.91 -3.71 -4.40
N LYS A 550 16.05 -5.02 -4.20
CA LYS A 550 15.08 -5.99 -4.72
C LYS A 550 13.71 -5.86 -4.06
N ILE A 551 13.66 -5.65 -2.76
CA ILE A 551 12.40 -5.41 -2.03
C ILE A 551 11.72 -4.15 -2.53
N ILE A 552 12.45 -3.06 -2.73
CA ILE A 552 11.93 -1.78 -3.23
C ILE A 552 11.37 -1.92 -4.65
N ASP A 553 12.07 -2.66 -5.50
CA ASP A 553 11.62 -2.96 -6.86
C ASP A 553 10.33 -3.78 -6.84
N GLU A 554 10.26 -4.84 -6.01
CA GLU A 554 9.07 -5.67 -5.86
C GLU A 554 7.89 -4.90 -5.23
N MET A 555 8.13 -4.02 -4.26
CA MET A 555 7.11 -3.10 -3.75
C MET A 555 6.52 -2.25 -4.88
N GLY A 556 7.37 -1.69 -5.73
CA GLY A 556 6.93 -0.88 -6.86
C GLY A 556 6.09 -1.66 -7.87
N LEU A 557 6.52 -2.87 -8.24
CA LEU A 557 5.83 -3.72 -9.20
C LEU A 557 4.52 -4.29 -8.65
N GLU A 558 4.51 -4.66 -7.37
CA GLU A 558 3.38 -5.32 -6.74
C GLU A 558 2.30 -4.32 -6.30
N THR A 559 2.69 -3.20 -5.69
CA THR A 559 1.74 -2.29 -5.02
C THR A 559 1.49 -0.97 -5.74
N CYS A 560 1.97 -0.80 -6.98
CA CYS A 560 1.69 0.42 -7.76
C CYS A 560 0.18 0.68 -7.85
N PHE A 561 -0.20 1.94 -7.76
CA PHE A 561 -1.58 2.45 -7.75
C PHE A 561 -2.42 2.12 -6.50
N GLU A 562 -1.81 1.63 -5.42
CA GLU A 562 -2.53 1.26 -4.19
C GLU A 562 -2.31 2.26 -3.04
N GLY A 563 -1.52 3.31 -3.24
CA GLY A 563 -1.29 4.37 -2.25
C GLY A 563 -0.11 4.16 -1.31
N TYR A 564 0.68 3.10 -1.50
CA TYR A 564 1.80 2.81 -0.59
C TYR A 564 3.10 3.50 -0.96
N ARG A 565 3.29 3.84 -2.25
CA ARG A 565 4.63 4.11 -2.79
C ARG A 565 5.40 5.23 -2.08
N PHE A 566 4.79 6.37 -1.84
CA PHE A 566 5.49 7.46 -1.14
C PHE A 566 5.88 7.06 0.29
N GLY A 567 4.98 6.40 1.01
CA GLY A 567 5.25 5.88 2.35
C GLY A 567 6.40 4.87 2.37
N ASP A 568 6.47 3.98 1.39
CA ASP A 568 7.56 3.01 1.26
C ASP A 568 8.90 3.70 0.99
N LEU A 569 8.94 4.67 0.07
CA LEU A 569 10.16 5.45 -0.19
C LEU A 569 10.61 6.24 1.05
N MET A 570 9.68 6.88 1.74
CA MET A 570 9.96 7.63 2.97
C MET A 570 10.51 6.72 4.07
N ARG A 571 9.88 5.57 4.30
CA ARG A 571 10.29 4.60 5.33
C ARG A 571 11.67 4.02 5.03
N VAL A 572 11.92 3.60 3.80
CA VAL A 572 13.26 3.11 3.41
C VAL A 572 14.31 4.20 3.55
N SER A 573 13.99 5.45 3.19
CA SER A 573 14.87 6.59 3.42
C SER A 573 15.22 6.77 4.90
N GLN A 574 14.24 6.63 5.80
CA GLN A 574 14.46 6.65 7.25
C GLN A 574 15.39 5.49 7.69
N HIS A 575 15.12 4.28 7.22
CA HIS A 575 15.93 3.10 7.56
C HIS A 575 17.38 3.23 7.06
N ARG A 576 17.61 3.80 5.88
CA ARG A 576 18.95 4.03 5.33
C ARG A 576 19.77 5.02 6.14
N ALA A 577 19.13 6.01 6.73
CA ALA A 577 19.81 6.97 7.60
C ALA A 577 20.46 6.31 8.84
N GLN A 578 20.01 5.12 9.24
CA GLN A 578 20.63 4.36 10.32
C GLN A 578 21.86 3.54 9.87
N ASP A 579 22.11 3.40 8.57
CA ASP A 579 23.19 2.56 8.06
C ASP A 579 24.39 3.41 7.57
N ALA A 580 25.51 3.27 8.26
CA ALA A 580 26.76 3.96 7.94
C ALA A 580 27.31 3.53 6.58
N GLY A 581 26.98 4.18 5.53
CA GLY A 581 27.44 3.91 4.16
C GLY A 581 26.42 4.31 3.10
N TYR A 582 25.25 4.77 3.55
CA TYR A 582 24.37 5.55 2.71
C TYR A 582 24.63 7.05 2.85
N PRO A 583 24.29 7.88 1.85
CA PRO A 583 24.51 9.33 1.89
C PRO A 583 23.88 10.01 3.09
N GLY A 584 22.72 9.54 3.54
CA GLY A 584 21.99 10.07 4.68
C GLY A 584 22.41 9.56 6.07
N ALA A 585 23.50 8.78 6.17
CA ALA A 585 23.92 8.12 7.40
C ALA A 585 24.09 9.08 8.57
N GLY A 586 23.42 8.78 9.69
CA GLY A 586 23.45 9.60 10.92
C GLY A 586 22.46 10.76 10.94
N GLY A 587 21.63 10.92 9.90
CA GLY A 587 20.52 11.87 9.82
C GLY A 587 19.17 11.24 10.20
N GLU A 588 18.10 11.98 9.91
CA GLU A 588 16.73 11.47 10.05
C GLU A 588 16.32 10.64 8.84
N TYR A 589 16.75 11.05 7.63
CA TYR A 589 16.43 10.42 6.35
C TYR A 589 17.64 10.39 5.42
N ASP A 590 17.70 9.41 4.52
CA ASP A 590 18.53 9.43 3.32
C ASP A 590 17.75 10.15 2.20
N ASN A 591 17.86 11.48 2.16
CA ASN A 591 17.11 12.30 1.22
C ASN A 591 17.50 12.03 -0.22
N ASP A 592 18.74 11.64 -0.50
CA ASP A 592 19.23 11.29 -1.84
C ASP A 592 18.42 10.14 -2.45
N PHE A 593 18.09 9.14 -1.64
CA PHE A 593 17.34 7.97 -2.07
C PHE A 593 15.96 8.32 -2.62
N LEU A 594 15.17 9.11 -1.89
CA LEU A 594 13.83 9.53 -2.30
C LEU A 594 13.91 10.55 -3.44
N ALA A 595 14.78 11.55 -3.32
CA ALA A 595 14.92 12.63 -4.30
C ALA A 595 15.27 12.10 -5.69
N ARG A 596 16.24 11.19 -5.80
CA ARG A 596 16.61 10.58 -7.09
C ARG A 596 15.46 9.84 -7.74
N ARG A 597 14.74 9.02 -7.00
CA ARG A 597 13.64 8.22 -7.54
C ARG A 597 12.51 9.10 -8.06
N VAL A 598 12.08 10.06 -7.26
CA VAL A 598 10.99 10.96 -7.64
C VAL A 598 11.41 11.90 -8.78
N ALA A 599 12.61 12.45 -8.75
CA ALA A 599 13.09 13.36 -9.78
C ALA A 599 13.34 12.65 -11.13
N SER A 600 13.56 11.33 -11.13
CA SER A 600 13.76 10.53 -12.35
C SER A 600 12.49 9.90 -12.92
N ARG A 601 11.34 10.06 -12.26
CA ARG A 601 10.10 9.35 -12.60
C ARG A 601 9.62 9.54 -14.05
N ALA A 602 9.90 10.70 -14.65
CA ALA A 602 9.47 11.04 -16.01
C ALA A 602 10.45 10.59 -17.09
N SER A 603 11.70 10.28 -16.73
CA SER A 603 12.81 10.11 -17.69
C SER A 603 13.62 8.83 -17.52
N ALA A 604 13.34 8.05 -16.49
CA ALA A 604 14.01 6.77 -16.24
C ALA A 604 14.01 5.87 -17.50
N THR A 605 15.11 5.17 -17.73
CA THR A 605 15.25 4.21 -18.84
C THR A 605 15.45 2.79 -18.31
N MET A 606 15.35 1.81 -19.21
CA MET A 606 15.60 0.42 -18.86
C MET A 606 17.04 0.20 -18.36
N ASP A 607 18.00 0.91 -18.95
CA ASP A 607 19.43 0.76 -18.64
C ASP A 607 19.86 1.65 -17.47
N ASP A 608 19.19 2.77 -17.25
CA ASP A 608 19.47 3.71 -16.17
C ASP A 608 18.17 4.22 -15.51
N PRO A 609 17.84 3.74 -14.31
CA PRO A 609 16.63 4.18 -13.60
C PRO A 609 16.68 5.65 -13.16
N PHE A 610 17.82 6.32 -13.26
CA PHE A 610 18.01 7.72 -12.88
C PHE A 610 18.37 8.62 -14.08
N ALA A 611 18.20 8.11 -15.31
CA ALA A 611 18.45 8.89 -16.53
C ALA A 611 17.58 10.16 -16.57
N GLY A 612 18.15 11.26 -17.03
CA GLY A 612 17.43 12.49 -17.29
C GLY A 612 16.72 13.11 -16.09
N MET A 613 17.24 12.89 -14.89
CA MET A 613 16.70 13.38 -13.63
C MET A 613 16.43 14.89 -13.68
N ASP A 614 15.24 15.31 -13.21
CA ASP A 614 14.89 16.72 -13.01
C ASP A 614 15.72 17.30 -11.86
N ALA A 615 16.72 18.09 -12.21
CA ALA A 615 17.67 18.66 -11.24
C ALA A 615 16.99 19.60 -10.24
N ALA A 616 15.99 20.38 -10.66
CA ALA A 616 15.31 21.32 -9.76
C ALA A 616 14.45 20.58 -8.74
N LEU A 617 13.74 19.54 -9.16
CA LEU A 617 12.97 18.68 -8.28
C LEU A 617 13.90 17.88 -7.35
N TYR A 618 15.01 17.36 -7.88
CA TYR A 618 16.01 16.68 -7.05
C TYR A 618 16.56 17.59 -5.96
N ASP A 619 17.05 18.79 -6.29
CA ASP A 619 17.62 19.72 -5.33
C ASP A 619 16.60 20.09 -4.23
N LYS A 620 15.33 20.29 -4.63
CA LYS A 620 14.23 20.57 -3.70
C LYS A 620 14.00 19.43 -2.71
N LEU A 621 13.92 18.19 -3.22
CA LEU A 621 13.65 17.02 -2.39
C LEU A 621 14.88 16.54 -1.62
N TYR A 622 16.07 16.81 -2.10
CA TYR A 622 17.32 16.51 -1.41
C TYR A 622 17.54 17.42 -0.19
N GLY A 623 17.28 18.73 -0.33
CA GLY A 623 17.49 19.71 0.75
C GLY A 623 18.94 19.72 1.25
N ASP A 624 19.17 19.42 2.52
CA ASP A 624 20.51 19.26 3.12
C ASP A 624 21.04 17.81 3.07
N GLY A 625 20.25 16.89 2.56
CA GLY A 625 20.61 15.50 2.35
C GLY A 625 20.31 14.54 3.50
N THR A 626 20.13 15.04 4.72
CA THR A 626 20.08 14.19 5.92
C THR A 626 18.97 14.51 6.91
N SER A 627 18.45 15.76 6.88
CA SER A 627 17.43 16.20 7.84
C SER A 627 16.01 16.01 7.28
N PHE A 628 15.06 16.14 8.19
CA PHE A 628 13.66 16.24 7.82
C PHE A 628 13.44 17.32 6.76
N ASN A 629 13.08 16.91 5.55
CA ASN A 629 12.83 17.83 4.44
C ASN A 629 11.35 18.22 4.40
N ARG A 630 11.07 19.47 4.72
CA ARG A 630 9.70 20.00 4.73
C ARG A 630 9.00 19.95 3.37
N ASP A 631 9.74 19.97 2.28
CA ASP A 631 9.19 19.93 0.92
C ASP A 631 8.66 18.55 0.50
N TRP A 632 8.87 17.51 1.32
CA TRP A 632 8.24 16.21 1.10
C TRP A 632 6.76 16.17 1.48
N PHE A 633 6.30 17.11 2.31
CA PHE A 633 5.05 17.03 3.05
C PHE A 633 4.11 18.19 2.77
N LEU A 634 2.83 17.89 2.72
CA LEU A 634 1.78 18.88 2.78
C LEU A 634 1.85 19.64 4.13
N ARG A 635 1.18 20.77 4.21
CA ARG A 635 1.19 21.58 5.42
C ARG A 635 -0.09 21.40 6.20
N LEU A 636 0.02 21.15 7.50
CA LEU A 636 -1.12 21.12 8.41
C LEU A 636 -1.77 22.50 8.53
N THR A 637 -0.93 23.54 8.54
CA THR A 637 -1.35 24.94 8.63
C THR A 637 -0.43 25.81 7.78
N ASP A 638 -0.88 27.03 7.43
CA ASP A 638 -0.12 27.98 6.59
C ASP A 638 1.23 28.39 7.21
N ASN A 639 1.48 28.09 8.48
CA ASN A 639 2.66 28.53 9.23
C ASN A 639 3.57 27.39 9.75
N LYS A 640 3.28 26.12 9.44
CA LYS A 640 4.08 24.99 9.96
C LYS A 640 4.47 23.98 8.88
#